data_8d19872f373acd373405abef011c709a
#
_entry.id   8d19872f373acd373405abef011c709a
#
_cell.length_a   1.000
_cell.length_b   1.000
_cell.length_c   1.000
_cell.angle_alpha   90.00
_cell.angle_beta   90.00
_cell.angle_gamma   90.00
#
_symmetry.space_group_name_H-M   'P 1'
#
loop_
_entity.id
_entity.type
_entity.pdbx_description
1 polymer ?
#
loop_
_entity_poly.entity_id
_entity_poly.type
_entity_poly.pdbx_seq_one_letter_code
_entity_poly.pdbx_strand_id
1 'polypeptide(L)'
;MVNSTEKKKETKTTEAQSVQETEGTSSADEEFESPEGAKIVGVWFETEYQRYYPYGNLASKVIGFTTKDSSEGIWGLERYYNEELRGTNGRSYSYIDSSKNLIRDVIEPTDGYSLVSTIDMNLTKILSDTASEWFYETDENGERVRTAKSYSILAMDPNTGAIKAMVTDTDYDLNNPNDLSAFYTDEELAAFADNEAKSEEYEKYLEKEQEKLKEQAEASKEKADDDSSNTQDIIEIATASPYAAYLNENGEWDHSTYPTTTDVQNEIWRNGIISNSFEPGSTGKVLTYAAAIEEGLITEDTQFDDTHGYLDIGRTMVKCHNYAIGGCGIIDAKEAVAQSCNVAFMEIGKILGPELFVKYQQLHNFGQKTGIDLPGEASCEGLLYTADQLGEIELATSAFGQCYNVTMIQMAASFCADINGGYYYKPYTVESILDQDGNVVESVKPTLVRQIISEETSATVRHALEYAVTNGTVYGVQVADKENGVKMDGYDFGGKTGTAQKLPRSEDKYVISLISAAPMSSPQLVLYVVVDEYEGNDEDGSAPVQYLSGRLWYAIKDYIGLYSELDADVNEYDWQSASPSDDSMSGESLFTDSEGDDAALPVPPAVVAQEQTDAAAENPDENIIDPEAAIADPADANAAPDSNDVIDLPAQPDVQPAADANAQ
;
A
#
# COMPACT_ATOMS: atom_id res chain seq x y z
N MET A 1 2.85 -9.47 15.94
CA MET A 1 4.18 -9.88 16.44
C MET A 1 4.84 -10.69 15.34
N VAL A 2 5.66 -10.03 14.52
CA VAL A 2 6.59 -10.77 13.65
C VAL A 2 7.83 -11.03 14.52
N ASN A 3 7.76 -12.08 15.29
CA ASN A 3 8.86 -12.51 16.11
C ASN A 3 9.13 -13.98 15.83
N SER A 4 9.82 -14.24 14.76
CA SER A 4 10.64 -15.46 14.67
C SER A 4 11.58 -15.36 13.47
N THR A 5 12.66 -14.63 13.65
CA THR A 5 13.85 -15.00 12.91
C THR A 5 14.39 -16.27 13.56
N GLU A 6 13.86 -17.43 13.19
CA GLU A 6 14.57 -18.67 13.45
C GLU A 6 15.80 -18.68 12.55
N LYS A 7 16.96 -18.45 13.16
CA LYS A 7 18.26 -18.65 12.52
C LYS A 7 18.46 -20.15 12.32
N LYS A 8 18.12 -20.66 11.15
CA LYS A 8 18.46 -22.03 10.77
C LYS A 8 19.94 -22.09 10.41
N LYS A 9 20.69 -22.86 11.15
CA LYS A 9 22.07 -23.18 10.85
C LYS A 9 22.07 -24.28 9.80
N GLU A 10 22.31 -23.97 8.53
CA GLU A 10 22.53 -24.98 7.50
C GLU A 10 24.03 -25.25 7.37
N THR A 11 24.39 -26.51 7.58
CA THR A 11 25.75 -27.00 7.35
C THR A 11 25.79 -27.63 5.97
N LYS A 12 26.44 -26.99 5.01
CA LYS A 12 26.69 -27.61 3.69
C LYS A 12 27.69 -28.74 3.84
N THR A 13 27.22 -29.96 3.77
CA THR A 13 28.03 -31.16 3.62
C THR A 13 28.00 -31.61 2.17
N THR A 14 29.15 -31.65 1.53
CA THR A 14 29.32 -32.48 0.34
C THR A 14 29.48 -33.93 0.81
N GLU A 15 28.40 -34.71 0.63
CA GLU A 15 28.26 -36.15 0.83
C GLU A 15 29.10 -36.82 1.95
N ALA A 16 28.49 -37.05 3.10
CA ALA A 16 28.51 -38.35 3.84
C ALA A 16 27.80 -38.27 5.19
N GLN A 17 26.80 -39.12 5.33
CA GLN A 17 26.19 -39.75 6.51
C GLN A 17 26.00 -38.98 7.83
N SER A 18 24.75 -39.08 8.31
CA SER A 18 24.16 -38.62 9.58
C SER A 18 25.06 -38.70 10.82
N VAL A 19 25.19 -37.57 11.54
CA VAL A 19 25.73 -37.52 12.91
C VAL A 19 24.71 -36.80 13.79
N GLN A 20 24.48 -37.41 14.96
CA GLN A 20 23.63 -36.91 16.05
C GLN A 20 24.13 -35.59 16.64
N GLU A 21 23.18 -34.70 16.92
CA GLU A 21 23.43 -33.44 17.62
C GLU A 21 23.98 -33.64 19.04
N THR A 22 25.07 -32.96 19.33
CA THR A 22 25.47 -32.65 20.72
C THR A 22 25.74 -31.16 20.82
N GLU A 23 25.03 -30.50 21.72
CA GLU A 23 25.26 -29.10 22.11
C GLU A 23 26.68 -28.93 22.62
N GLY A 24 27.45 -28.04 22.00
CA GLY A 24 28.82 -27.73 22.45
C GLY A 24 29.29 -26.40 21.86
N THR A 25 29.69 -25.53 22.75
CA THR A 25 30.30 -24.22 22.54
C THR A 25 31.40 -24.22 21.48
N SER A 26 31.29 -23.25 20.54
CA SER A 26 32.23 -23.08 19.42
C SER A 26 33.60 -22.61 19.89
N SER A 27 34.61 -23.47 19.80
CA SER A 27 35.99 -23.08 19.61
C SER A 27 36.46 -23.53 18.23
N ALA A 28 37.01 -22.62 17.45
CA ALA A 28 37.31 -22.77 16.01
C ALA A 28 38.57 -23.63 15.74
N ASP A 29 38.82 -24.66 16.53
CA ASP A 29 39.93 -25.61 16.34
C ASP A 29 39.56 -27.03 16.81
N GLU A 30 38.31 -27.48 16.67
CA GLU A 30 38.00 -28.90 16.87
C GLU A 30 38.44 -29.74 15.68
N GLU A 31 39.54 -30.51 15.89
CA GLU A 31 39.95 -31.57 14.97
C GLU A 31 38.88 -32.67 14.96
N PHE A 32 38.22 -32.84 13.82
CA PHE A 32 37.22 -33.89 13.65
C PHE A 32 37.93 -35.23 13.46
N GLU A 33 37.88 -36.11 14.45
CA GLU A 33 38.38 -37.49 14.33
C GLU A 33 37.28 -38.40 13.74
N SER A 34 37.60 -39.06 12.63
CA SER A 34 36.73 -40.12 12.08
C SER A 34 36.71 -41.32 13.03
N PRO A 35 35.66 -42.19 12.99
CA PRO A 35 35.56 -43.39 13.82
C PRO A 35 36.73 -44.38 13.69
N GLU A 36 37.56 -44.23 12.64
CA GLU A 36 38.73 -45.08 12.37
C GLU A 36 40.09 -44.39 12.65
N GLY A 37 40.08 -43.22 13.31
CA GLY A 37 41.27 -42.47 13.65
C GLY A 37 41.98 -41.76 12.49
N ALA A 38 41.37 -41.64 11.35
CA ALA A 38 41.88 -40.86 10.24
C ALA A 38 41.55 -39.39 10.40
N LYS A 39 42.59 -38.53 10.48
CA LYS A 39 42.43 -37.09 10.50
C LYS A 39 42.07 -36.59 9.09
N ILE A 40 40.90 -36.01 8.95
CA ILE A 40 40.52 -35.27 7.72
C ILE A 40 41.12 -33.87 7.84
N VAL A 41 42.16 -33.59 7.08
CA VAL A 41 42.84 -32.28 7.06
C VAL A 41 42.31 -31.46 5.91
N GLY A 42 41.98 -30.20 6.16
CA GLY A 42 41.52 -29.25 5.11
C GLY A 42 40.02 -29.17 4.93
N VAL A 43 39.23 -29.69 5.89
CA VAL A 43 37.79 -29.47 5.96
C VAL A 43 37.52 -28.47 7.08
N TRP A 44 36.81 -27.42 6.76
CA TRP A 44 36.28 -26.45 7.71
C TRP A 44 34.80 -26.21 7.43
N PHE A 45 34.08 -25.81 8.46
CA PHE A 45 32.69 -25.44 8.39
C PHE A 45 32.56 -23.92 8.50
N GLU A 46 31.81 -23.31 7.62
CA GLU A 46 31.45 -21.91 7.64
C GLU A 46 29.98 -21.80 8.04
N THR A 47 29.68 -20.91 8.98
CA THR A 47 28.31 -20.67 9.40
C THR A 47 27.70 -19.63 8.46
N GLU A 48 26.68 -20.01 7.73
CA GLU A 48 25.86 -19.10 6.94
C GLU A 48 24.55 -18.83 7.68
N TYR A 49 24.11 -17.59 7.67
CA TYR A 49 22.80 -17.19 8.19
C TYR A 49 21.87 -16.97 7.01
N GLN A 50 20.66 -17.53 7.10
CA GLN A 50 19.63 -17.36 6.10
C GLN A 50 18.38 -16.80 6.76
N ARG A 51 17.79 -15.77 6.15
CA ARG A 51 16.50 -15.24 6.57
C ARG A 51 15.41 -16.27 6.25
N TYR A 52 14.49 -16.48 7.18
CA TYR A 52 13.36 -17.37 7.03
C TYR A 52 12.06 -16.62 7.31
N TYR A 53 11.10 -16.77 6.41
CA TYR A 53 9.80 -16.10 6.45
C TYR A 53 8.70 -17.14 6.69
N PRO A 54 8.23 -17.32 7.94
CA PRO A 54 7.34 -18.43 8.31
C PRO A 54 5.95 -18.34 7.68
N TYR A 55 5.53 -17.15 7.24
CA TYR A 55 4.22 -16.91 6.64
C TYR A 55 4.23 -16.93 5.10
N GLY A 56 5.37 -17.25 4.48
CA GLY A 56 5.49 -17.38 3.03
C GLY A 56 5.19 -16.07 2.30
N ASN A 57 4.04 -16.01 1.63
CA ASN A 57 3.64 -14.87 0.82
C ASN A 57 2.84 -13.79 1.56
N LEU A 58 2.34 -14.07 2.78
CA LEU A 58 1.51 -13.09 3.50
C LEU A 58 2.30 -11.82 3.84
N ALA A 59 1.71 -10.67 3.53
CA ALA A 59 2.30 -9.34 3.70
C ALA A 59 3.66 -9.15 3.01
N SER A 60 3.91 -9.87 1.91
CA SER A 60 5.19 -9.84 1.18
C SER A 60 5.59 -8.44 0.75
N LYS A 61 4.62 -7.62 0.31
CA LYS A 61 4.83 -6.22 -0.11
C LYS A 61 5.28 -5.30 1.03
N VAL A 62 4.96 -5.65 2.28
CA VAL A 62 5.34 -4.89 3.48
C VAL A 62 6.64 -5.43 4.05
N ILE A 63 6.73 -6.74 4.30
CA ILE A 63 7.90 -7.36 4.93
C ILE A 63 9.12 -7.21 4.02
N GLY A 64 8.98 -7.55 2.74
CA GLY A 64 10.11 -7.59 1.82
C GLY A 64 11.07 -8.74 2.09
N PHE A 65 12.23 -8.72 1.44
CA PHE A 65 13.22 -9.78 1.56
C PHE A 65 14.65 -9.21 1.53
N THR A 66 15.60 -10.06 1.91
CA THR A 66 17.03 -9.75 1.93
C THR A 66 17.77 -10.43 0.78
N THR A 67 19.02 -10.02 0.55
CA THR A 67 19.98 -10.79 -0.26
C THR A 67 20.09 -12.21 0.27
N LYS A 68 20.54 -13.13 -0.57
CA LYS A 68 20.66 -14.57 -0.23
C LYS A 68 21.55 -14.82 0.99
N ASP A 69 22.58 -14.00 1.18
CA ASP A 69 23.47 -14.04 2.34
C ASP A 69 22.94 -13.26 3.55
N SER A 70 21.70 -12.74 3.46
CA SER A 70 21.03 -11.94 4.48
C SER A 70 21.82 -10.68 4.93
N SER A 71 22.71 -10.17 4.08
CA SER A 71 23.55 -9.01 4.40
C SER A 71 22.83 -7.68 4.18
N GLU A 72 21.89 -7.62 3.24
CA GLU A 72 21.18 -6.40 2.87
C GLU A 72 19.69 -6.68 2.58
N GLY A 73 18.84 -5.76 3.05
CA GLY A 73 17.42 -5.73 2.69
C GLY A 73 17.22 -5.19 1.28
N ILE A 74 16.43 -5.89 0.46
CA ILE A 74 16.18 -5.51 -0.94
C ILE A 74 14.86 -4.76 -1.09
N TRP A 75 13.80 -5.21 -0.41
CA TRP A 75 12.46 -4.61 -0.44
C TRP A 75 11.83 -4.55 0.94
N GLY A 76 10.72 -3.80 1.05
CA GLY A 76 9.88 -3.72 2.24
C GLY A 76 10.61 -3.22 3.48
N LEU A 77 10.16 -3.67 4.65
CA LEU A 77 10.75 -3.36 5.96
C LEU A 77 12.19 -3.82 6.08
N GLU A 78 12.55 -4.94 5.44
CA GLU A 78 13.94 -5.43 5.41
C GLU A 78 14.88 -4.40 4.80
N ARG A 79 14.44 -3.65 3.78
CA ARG A 79 15.22 -2.58 3.17
C ARG A 79 15.16 -1.29 3.97
N TYR A 80 13.93 -0.88 4.40
CA TYR A 80 13.75 0.41 5.07
C TYR A 80 14.49 0.48 6.40
N TYR A 81 14.43 -0.61 7.18
CA TYR A 81 15.09 -0.76 8.49
C TYR A 81 16.34 -1.64 8.42
N ASN A 82 17.04 -1.65 7.28
CA ASN A 82 18.19 -2.51 7.07
C ASN A 82 19.32 -2.24 8.09
N GLU A 83 19.53 -0.99 8.49
CA GLU A 83 20.59 -0.63 9.45
C GLU A 83 20.28 -1.17 10.84
N GLU A 84 19.02 -1.15 11.25
CA GLU A 84 18.55 -1.68 12.53
C GLU A 84 18.56 -3.21 12.55
N LEU A 85 18.17 -3.84 11.44
CA LEU A 85 17.99 -5.30 11.37
C LEU A 85 19.29 -6.08 11.18
N ARG A 86 20.28 -5.53 10.45
CA ARG A 86 21.48 -6.29 10.06
C ARG A 86 22.49 -6.52 11.18
N GLY A 87 22.48 -5.70 12.25
CA GLY A 87 23.47 -5.73 13.32
C GLY A 87 24.88 -5.34 12.87
N THR A 88 25.90 -5.77 13.62
CA THR A 88 27.30 -5.48 13.33
C THR A 88 28.12 -6.77 13.30
N ASN A 89 28.81 -6.98 12.18
CA ASN A 89 29.68 -8.14 12.02
C ASN A 89 30.84 -8.14 13.00
N GLY A 90 31.11 -9.27 13.63
CA GLY A 90 32.30 -9.51 14.43
C GLY A 90 33.58 -9.50 13.57
N ARG A 91 34.71 -9.38 14.24
CA ARG A 91 36.03 -9.38 13.57
C ARG A 91 36.98 -10.31 14.32
N SER A 92 37.73 -11.08 13.57
CA SER A 92 38.80 -11.90 14.12
C SER A 92 40.11 -11.55 13.43
N TYR A 93 41.12 -11.21 14.19
CA TYR A 93 42.46 -10.95 13.68
C TYR A 93 43.50 -11.61 14.55
N SER A 94 44.61 -12.01 13.94
CA SER A 94 45.72 -12.64 14.64
C SER A 94 46.98 -11.79 14.47
N TYR A 95 47.71 -11.61 15.57
CA TYR A 95 48.99 -10.89 15.56
C TYR A 95 50.03 -11.64 16.40
N ILE A 96 51.31 -11.38 16.15
CA ILE A 96 52.40 -11.96 16.91
C ILE A 96 52.78 -10.97 18.02
N ASP A 97 52.73 -11.40 19.27
CA ASP A 97 53.10 -10.59 20.41
C ASP A 97 54.64 -10.40 20.50
N SER A 98 55.07 -9.58 21.46
CA SER A 98 56.50 -9.32 21.71
C SER A 98 57.29 -10.57 22.13
N SER A 99 56.61 -11.63 22.57
CA SER A 99 57.15 -12.92 22.96
C SER A 99 57.13 -13.95 21.82
N LYS A 100 56.74 -13.54 20.60
CA LYS A 100 56.58 -14.36 19.38
C LYS A 100 55.48 -15.40 19.47
N ASN A 101 54.48 -15.20 20.33
CA ASN A 101 53.28 -16.02 20.34
C ASN A 101 52.25 -15.44 19.36
N LEU A 102 51.56 -16.34 18.66
CA LEU A 102 50.40 -15.96 17.88
C LEU A 102 49.22 -15.72 18.82
N ILE A 103 48.76 -14.48 18.90
CA ILE A 103 47.54 -14.11 19.65
C ILE A 103 46.42 -13.89 18.64
N ARG A 104 45.27 -14.49 18.92
CA ARG A 104 44.03 -14.27 18.19
C ARG A 104 43.12 -13.39 19.04
N ASP A 105 42.69 -12.29 18.48
CA ASP A 105 41.74 -11.37 19.08
C ASP A 105 40.42 -11.48 18.35
N VAL A 106 39.31 -11.58 19.08
CA VAL A 106 37.98 -11.75 18.52
C VAL A 106 37.07 -10.65 19.07
N ILE A 107 36.47 -9.90 18.18
CA ILE A 107 35.38 -8.99 18.49
C ILE A 107 34.10 -9.73 18.08
N GLU A 108 33.27 -10.06 19.08
CA GLU A 108 32.04 -10.79 18.83
C GLU A 108 31.06 -9.94 17.97
N PRO A 109 30.22 -10.56 17.12
CA PRO A 109 29.20 -9.87 16.40
C PRO A 109 28.10 -9.37 17.35
N THR A 110 27.47 -8.28 16.98
CA THR A 110 26.28 -7.77 17.66
C THR A 110 25.07 -7.99 16.75
N ASP A 111 24.07 -8.72 17.23
CA ASP A 111 22.82 -8.95 16.48
C ASP A 111 22.07 -7.64 16.26
N GLY A 112 21.27 -7.58 15.19
CA GLY A 112 20.40 -6.46 14.93
C GLY A 112 19.17 -6.42 15.84
N TYR A 113 18.42 -5.36 15.74
CA TYR A 113 17.17 -5.15 16.46
C TYR A 113 16.03 -5.99 15.85
N SER A 114 14.93 -6.09 16.59
CA SER A 114 13.67 -6.68 16.12
C SER A 114 12.63 -5.60 15.94
N LEU A 115 11.80 -5.72 14.89
CA LEU A 115 10.68 -4.81 14.63
C LEU A 115 9.36 -5.43 15.09
N VAL A 116 8.53 -4.62 15.76
CA VAL A 116 7.12 -4.93 16.00
C VAL A 116 6.29 -4.16 14.98
N SER A 117 5.66 -4.89 14.06
CA SER A 117 4.86 -4.28 13.00
C SER A 117 3.41 -4.03 13.45
N THR A 118 2.78 -3.01 12.86
CA THR A 118 1.34 -2.74 13.01
C THR A 118 0.48 -3.70 12.19
N ILE A 119 1.09 -4.49 11.29
CA ILE A 119 0.41 -5.44 10.42
C ILE A 119 -0.18 -6.58 11.24
N ASP A 120 -1.48 -6.78 11.08
CA ASP A 120 -2.20 -7.91 11.67
C ASP A 120 -2.20 -9.08 10.68
N MET A 121 -1.41 -10.11 10.97
CA MET A 121 -1.25 -11.26 10.08
C MET A 121 -2.53 -12.10 9.95
N ASN A 122 -3.38 -12.14 10.98
CA ASN A 122 -4.66 -12.85 10.90
C ASN A 122 -5.64 -12.08 10.00
N LEU A 123 -5.75 -10.76 10.21
CA LEU A 123 -6.53 -9.89 9.33
C LEU A 123 -6.05 -10.00 7.88
N THR A 124 -4.73 -9.88 7.66
CA THR A 124 -4.11 -10.01 6.33
C THR A 124 -4.47 -11.34 5.68
N LYS A 125 -4.40 -12.45 6.44
CA LYS A 125 -4.75 -13.78 5.93
C LYS A 125 -6.22 -13.88 5.53
N ILE A 126 -7.14 -13.41 6.38
CA ILE A 126 -8.58 -13.45 6.10
C ILE A 126 -8.89 -12.64 4.83
N LEU A 127 -8.31 -11.44 4.71
CA LEU A 127 -8.50 -10.58 3.53
C LEU A 127 -7.92 -11.23 2.26
N SER A 128 -6.72 -11.81 2.35
CA SER A 128 -6.04 -12.47 1.22
C SER A 128 -6.81 -13.71 0.74
N ASP A 129 -7.23 -14.59 1.66
CA ASP A 129 -7.98 -15.79 1.31
C ASP A 129 -9.31 -15.41 0.64
N THR A 130 -10.07 -14.47 1.23
CA THR A 130 -11.37 -14.03 0.71
C THR A 130 -11.26 -13.38 -0.67
N ALA A 131 -10.26 -12.52 -0.86
CA ALA A 131 -10.03 -11.85 -2.15
C ALA A 131 -9.57 -12.84 -3.23
N SER A 132 -8.70 -13.79 -2.87
CA SER A 132 -8.22 -14.81 -3.80
C SER A 132 -9.36 -15.74 -4.27
N GLU A 133 -10.33 -16.04 -3.41
CA GLU A 133 -11.51 -16.81 -3.81
C GLU A 133 -12.39 -16.05 -4.81
N TRP A 134 -12.51 -14.73 -4.64
CA TRP A 134 -13.29 -13.88 -5.53
C TRP A 134 -12.58 -13.62 -6.86
N PHE A 135 -11.25 -13.49 -6.85
CA PHE A 135 -10.43 -13.09 -7.99
C PHE A 135 -10.37 -14.13 -9.11
N TYR A 136 -10.76 -15.37 -8.83
CA TYR A 136 -10.75 -16.43 -9.81
C TYR A 136 -12.13 -17.05 -9.98
N GLU A 137 -12.53 -17.22 -11.24
CA GLU A 137 -13.71 -17.99 -11.66
C GLU A 137 -13.29 -19.25 -12.39
N THR A 138 -14.23 -20.19 -12.51
CA THR A 138 -14.03 -21.39 -13.35
C THR A 138 -14.75 -21.15 -14.67
N ASP A 139 -14.02 -21.17 -15.77
CA ASP A 139 -14.57 -20.99 -17.10
C ASP A 139 -15.40 -22.20 -17.58
N GLU A 140 -15.96 -22.11 -18.79
CA GLU A 140 -16.78 -23.17 -19.41
C GLU A 140 -15.98 -24.49 -19.64
N ASN A 141 -14.65 -24.42 -19.67
CA ASN A 141 -13.76 -25.57 -19.84
C ASN A 141 -13.33 -26.19 -18.50
N GLY A 142 -13.70 -25.57 -17.39
CA GLY A 142 -13.28 -25.96 -16.03
C GLY A 142 -11.89 -25.45 -15.65
N GLU A 143 -11.36 -24.47 -16.39
CA GLU A 143 -10.09 -23.82 -16.08
C GLU A 143 -10.31 -22.62 -15.16
N ARG A 144 -9.35 -22.37 -14.26
CA ARG A 144 -9.37 -21.24 -13.33
C ARG A 144 -8.84 -19.99 -14.05
N VAL A 145 -9.71 -18.99 -14.25
CA VAL A 145 -9.39 -17.73 -14.92
C VAL A 145 -9.52 -16.56 -13.96
N ARG A 146 -8.74 -15.51 -14.19
CA ARG A 146 -8.82 -14.27 -13.41
C ARG A 146 -10.05 -13.47 -13.82
N THR A 147 -10.72 -12.84 -12.85
CA THR A 147 -11.86 -11.95 -13.10
C THR A 147 -11.46 -10.50 -13.32
N ALA A 148 -10.20 -10.16 -13.05
CA ALA A 148 -9.64 -8.84 -13.23
C ALA A 148 -8.15 -8.92 -13.54
N LYS A 149 -7.56 -7.82 -14.01
CA LYS A 149 -6.11 -7.73 -14.22
C LYS A 149 -5.35 -7.81 -12.90
N SER A 150 -5.80 -7.04 -11.90
CA SER A 150 -5.22 -7.05 -10.55
C SER A 150 -6.20 -6.52 -9.51
N TYR A 151 -5.90 -6.80 -8.23
CA TYR A 151 -6.57 -6.17 -7.10
C TYR A 151 -5.57 -5.72 -6.03
N SER A 152 -5.98 -4.73 -5.25
CA SER A 152 -5.25 -4.26 -4.07
C SER A 152 -6.21 -3.94 -2.94
N ILE A 153 -5.84 -4.32 -1.72
CA ILE A 153 -6.61 -4.09 -0.49
C ILE A 153 -5.70 -3.45 0.55
N LEU A 154 -6.17 -2.35 1.10
CA LEU A 154 -5.51 -1.63 2.19
C LEU A 154 -6.45 -1.54 3.38
N ALA A 155 -6.02 -2.00 4.54
CA ALA A 155 -6.71 -1.82 5.81
C ALA A 155 -5.91 -0.89 6.72
N MET A 156 -6.54 0.20 7.20
CA MET A 156 -5.88 1.27 7.93
C MET A 156 -6.73 1.72 9.13
N ASP A 157 -6.08 1.95 10.27
CA ASP A 157 -6.70 2.58 11.42
C ASP A 157 -6.78 4.10 11.19
N PRO A 158 -7.99 4.67 11.09
CA PRO A 158 -8.16 6.09 10.79
C PRO A 158 -7.69 7.01 11.92
N ASN A 159 -7.61 6.53 13.16
CA ASN A 159 -7.32 7.35 14.33
C ASN A 159 -5.83 7.43 14.67
N THR A 160 -5.02 6.57 14.05
CA THR A 160 -3.58 6.50 14.32
C THR A 160 -2.72 6.57 13.08
N GLY A 161 -3.26 6.22 11.93
CA GLY A 161 -2.49 6.04 10.70
C GLY A 161 -1.79 4.68 10.57
N ALA A 162 -2.01 3.76 11.52
CA ALA A 162 -1.42 2.43 11.50
C ALA A 162 -1.98 1.58 10.37
N ILE A 163 -1.10 1.02 9.56
CA ILE A 163 -1.49 0.06 8.52
C ILE A 163 -1.70 -1.30 9.16
N LYS A 164 -2.89 -1.86 8.97
CA LYS A 164 -3.26 -3.17 9.54
C LYS A 164 -3.07 -4.32 8.55
N ALA A 165 -3.29 -4.06 7.25
CA ALA A 165 -3.02 -5.02 6.18
C ALA A 165 -2.79 -4.31 4.84
N MET A 166 -1.93 -4.91 4.02
CA MET A 166 -1.78 -4.64 2.59
C MET A 166 -1.78 -5.98 1.88
N VAL A 167 -2.70 -6.19 0.95
CA VAL A 167 -2.88 -7.44 0.20
C VAL A 167 -3.00 -7.13 -1.28
N THR A 168 -2.32 -7.91 -2.11
CA THR A 168 -2.38 -7.81 -3.57
C THR A 168 -2.50 -9.19 -4.21
N ASP A 169 -2.94 -9.24 -5.47
CA ASP A 169 -2.94 -10.48 -6.27
C ASP A 169 -1.52 -10.99 -6.59
N THR A 170 -0.51 -10.14 -6.41
CA THR A 170 0.89 -10.43 -6.70
C THR A 170 1.73 -10.61 -5.43
N ASP A 171 1.14 -11.06 -4.33
CA ASP A 171 1.88 -11.45 -3.13
C ASP A 171 2.74 -12.71 -3.43
N TYR A 172 4.06 -12.59 -3.25
CA TYR A 172 5.06 -13.59 -3.62
C TYR A 172 5.68 -14.28 -2.40
N ASP A 173 6.22 -15.50 -2.58
CA ASP A 173 6.90 -16.23 -1.48
C ASP A 173 8.23 -15.56 -1.13
N LEU A 174 8.29 -14.99 0.08
CA LEU A 174 9.47 -14.32 0.63
C LEU A 174 10.68 -15.25 0.78
N ASN A 175 10.47 -16.57 0.90
CA ASN A 175 11.55 -17.54 0.96
C ASN A 175 12.14 -17.86 -0.43
N ASN A 176 11.39 -17.57 -1.51
CA ASN A 176 11.82 -17.75 -2.88
C ASN A 176 11.34 -16.59 -3.78
N PRO A 177 11.77 -15.35 -3.53
CA PRO A 177 11.21 -14.15 -4.17
C PRO A 177 11.47 -14.08 -5.67
N ASN A 178 12.40 -14.87 -6.19
CA ASN A 178 12.72 -14.94 -7.62
C ASN A 178 11.88 -15.96 -8.40
N ASP A 179 11.02 -16.73 -7.73
CA ASP A 179 10.13 -17.68 -8.38
C ASP A 179 8.89 -16.98 -8.92
N LEU A 180 8.86 -16.79 -10.21
CA LEU A 180 7.76 -16.13 -10.93
C LEU A 180 6.73 -17.11 -11.49
N SER A 181 6.90 -18.43 -11.27
CA SER A 181 6.04 -19.48 -11.84
C SER A 181 4.57 -19.42 -11.36
N ALA A 182 4.31 -18.72 -10.23
CA ALA A 182 2.95 -18.48 -9.75
C ALA A 182 2.20 -17.41 -10.57
N PHE A 183 2.92 -16.58 -11.34
CA PHE A 183 2.37 -15.39 -12.01
C PHE A 183 2.40 -15.52 -13.53
N TYR A 184 3.38 -16.26 -14.08
CA TYR A 184 3.64 -16.37 -15.50
C TYR A 184 3.82 -17.81 -15.94
N THR A 185 3.46 -18.09 -17.17
CA THR A 185 3.66 -19.40 -17.84
C THR A 185 5.14 -19.63 -18.17
N ASP A 186 5.51 -20.89 -18.38
CA ASP A 186 6.87 -21.26 -18.79
C ASP A 186 7.30 -20.58 -20.11
N GLU A 187 6.35 -20.33 -21.03
CA GLU A 187 6.57 -19.64 -22.30
C GLU A 187 6.88 -18.16 -22.10
N GLU A 188 6.13 -17.48 -21.22
CA GLU A 188 6.37 -16.08 -20.85
C GLU A 188 7.71 -15.92 -20.14
N LEU A 189 8.00 -16.79 -19.16
CA LEU A 189 9.28 -16.79 -18.44
C LEU A 189 10.47 -16.98 -19.38
N ALA A 190 10.33 -17.88 -20.37
CA ALA A 190 11.37 -18.06 -21.39
C ALA A 190 11.53 -16.83 -22.29
N ALA A 191 10.43 -16.14 -22.62
CA ALA A 191 10.46 -14.90 -23.41
C ALA A 191 11.14 -13.75 -22.63
N PHE A 192 10.86 -13.59 -21.34
CA PHE A 192 11.52 -12.59 -20.49
C PHE A 192 13.02 -12.84 -20.37
N ALA A 193 13.43 -14.09 -20.19
CA ALA A 193 14.84 -14.46 -20.14
C ALA A 193 15.57 -14.22 -21.49
N ASP A 194 14.90 -14.46 -22.62
CA ASP A 194 15.43 -14.17 -23.96
C ASP A 194 15.56 -12.65 -24.19
N ASN A 195 14.58 -11.85 -23.73
CA ASN A 195 14.64 -10.40 -23.76
C ASN A 195 15.78 -9.86 -22.87
N GLU A 196 15.96 -10.39 -21.66
CA GLU A 196 17.08 -10.04 -20.76
C GLU A 196 18.42 -10.25 -21.46
N ALA A 197 18.63 -11.44 -22.03
CA ALA A 197 19.88 -11.76 -22.73
C ALA A 197 20.14 -10.82 -23.91
N LYS A 198 19.09 -10.49 -24.69
CA LYS A 198 19.20 -9.56 -25.82
C LYS A 198 19.44 -8.12 -25.38
N SER A 199 18.81 -7.68 -24.27
CA SER A 199 19.04 -6.35 -23.69
C SER A 199 20.48 -6.19 -23.22
N GLU A 200 21.03 -7.18 -22.50
CA GLU A 200 22.44 -7.19 -22.11
C GLU A 200 23.42 -7.19 -23.32
N GLU A 201 23.07 -7.92 -24.38
CA GLU A 201 23.86 -7.93 -25.61
C GLU A 201 23.82 -6.56 -26.30
N TYR A 202 22.66 -5.90 -26.29
CA TYR A 202 22.50 -4.54 -26.82
C TYR A 202 23.32 -3.52 -26.05
N GLU A 203 23.31 -3.54 -24.73
CA GLU A 203 24.13 -2.66 -23.90
C GLU A 203 25.62 -2.80 -24.23
N LYS A 204 26.13 -4.03 -24.31
CA LYS A 204 27.51 -4.32 -24.70
C LYS A 204 27.83 -3.85 -26.14
N TYR A 205 26.86 -3.95 -27.05
CA TYR A 205 26.98 -3.42 -28.41
C TYR A 205 27.08 -1.90 -28.40
N LEU A 206 26.21 -1.22 -27.66
CA LEU A 206 26.15 0.23 -27.54
C LEU A 206 27.46 0.79 -26.95
N GLU A 207 27.94 0.24 -25.85
CA GLU A 207 29.23 0.60 -25.24
C GLU A 207 30.39 0.52 -26.24
N LYS A 208 30.43 -0.57 -26.98
CA LYS A 208 31.51 -0.77 -27.98
C LYS A 208 31.43 0.21 -29.14
N GLU A 209 30.25 0.53 -29.62
CA GLU A 209 30.12 1.51 -30.72
C GLU A 209 30.42 2.94 -30.22
N GLN A 210 30.02 3.30 -29.01
CA GLN A 210 30.38 4.57 -28.37
C GLN A 210 31.89 4.69 -28.14
N GLU A 211 32.56 3.61 -27.72
CA GLU A 211 34.02 3.61 -27.57
C GLU A 211 34.72 3.85 -28.91
N LYS A 212 34.27 3.23 -30.00
CA LYS A 212 34.78 3.46 -31.34
C LYS A 212 34.61 4.93 -31.79
N LEU A 213 33.46 5.53 -31.51
CA LEU A 213 33.24 6.96 -31.83
C LEU A 213 34.19 7.86 -31.04
N LYS A 214 34.41 7.58 -29.75
CA LYS A 214 35.37 8.30 -28.92
C LYS A 214 36.81 8.20 -29.48
N GLU A 215 37.23 6.97 -29.84
CA GLU A 215 38.56 6.75 -30.48
C GLU A 215 38.71 7.51 -31.81
N GLN A 216 37.65 7.54 -32.63
CA GLN A 216 37.64 8.28 -33.89
C GLN A 216 37.69 9.79 -33.69
N ALA A 217 36.94 10.33 -32.71
CA ALA A 217 36.96 11.74 -32.35
C ALA A 217 38.33 12.17 -31.80
N GLU A 218 38.98 11.37 -30.98
CA GLU A 218 40.33 11.60 -30.50
C GLU A 218 41.38 11.57 -31.65
N ALA A 219 41.23 10.65 -32.59
CA ALA A 219 42.12 10.53 -33.75
C ALA A 219 41.99 11.71 -34.71
N SER A 220 40.81 12.31 -34.84
CA SER A 220 40.53 13.43 -35.74
C SER A 220 40.90 14.80 -35.15
N LYS A 221 41.30 14.88 -33.86
CA LYS A 221 41.59 16.13 -33.13
C LYS A 221 40.47 17.18 -33.18
N GLU A 222 39.25 16.79 -33.48
CA GLU A 222 38.06 17.62 -33.33
C GLU A 222 37.68 17.68 -31.87
N LYS A 223 37.60 18.90 -31.34
CA LYS A 223 36.99 19.11 -30.02
C LYS A 223 35.50 18.81 -30.16
N ALA A 224 35.04 17.76 -29.53
CA ALA A 224 33.61 17.53 -29.33
C ALA A 224 33.07 18.70 -28.50
N ASP A 225 32.27 19.54 -29.12
CA ASP A 225 31.41 20.46 -28.40
C ASP A 225 30.12 19.73 -27.99
N ASP A 226 29.97 19.66 -26.68
CA ASP A 226 28.73 19.64 -25.92
C ASP A 226 27.68 18.50 -26.08
N ASP A 227 27.03 18.18 -24.98
CA ASP A 227 26.06 17.16 -24.60
C ASP A 227 24.95 16.81 -25.63
N SER A 228 24.60 17.73 -26.54
CA SER A 228 23.55 17.52 -27.54
C SER A 228 23.93 16.59 -28.70
N SER A 229 25.25 16.42 -28.98
CA SER A 229 25.74 15.49 -29.99
C SER A 229 25.58 14.03 -29.55
N ASN A 230 25.62 13.75 -28.25
CA ASN A 230 25.63 12.40 -27.70
C ASN A 230 24.28 11.67 -27.92
N THR A 231 23.13 12.35 -27.79
CA THR A 231 21.81 11.74 -27.97
C THR A 231 21.53 11.36 -29.43
N GLN A 232 21.90 12.19 -30.37
CA GLN A 232 21.69 11.93 -31.80
C GLN A 232 22.56 10.77 -32.30
N ASP A 233 23.81 10.70 -31.84
CA ASP A 233 24.72 9.59 -32.13
C ASP A 233 24.21 8.26 -31.57
N ILE A 234 23.62 8.26 -30.38
CA ILE A 234 22.99 7.07 -29.76
C ILE A 234 21.82 6.58 -30.62
N ILE A 235 20.92 7.47 -31.04
CA ILE A 235 19.78 7.11 -31.89
C ILE A 235 20.23 6.55 -33.24
N GLU A 236 21.29 7.10 -33.83
CA GLU A 236 21.84 6.61 -35.10
C GLU A 236 22.47 5.22 -34.95
N ILE A 237 23.24 4.98 -33.88
CA ILE A 237 23.77 3.67 -33.52
C ILE A 237 22.63 2.66 -33.27
N ALA A 238 21.63 3.06 -32.49
CA ALA A 238 20.47 2.24 -32.15
C ALA A 238 19.68 1.80 -33.40
N THR A 239 19.40 2.75 -34.30
CA THR A 239 18.66 2.50 -35.55
C THR A 239 19.43 1.58 -36.49
N ALA A 240 20.76 1.62 -36.48
CA ALA A 240 21.62 0.75 -37.31
C ALA A 240 21.94 -0.59 -36.65
N SER A 241 21.53 -0.80 -35.39
CA SER A 241 21.82 -2.01 -34.61
C SER A 241 21.01 -3.23 -35.07
N PRO A 242 21.51 -4.43 -34.84
CA PRO A 242 20.69 -5.65 -35.02
C PRO A 242 19.51 -5.73 -34.06
N TYR A 243 19.46 -4.89 -33.03
CA TYR A 243 18.43 -4.84 -31.99
C TYR A 243 17.37 -3.76 -32.24
N ALA A 244 17.43 -3.01 -33.34
CA ALA A 244 16.54 -1.89 -33.64
C ALA A 244 15.03 -2.19 -33.49
N ALA A 245 14.61 -3.45 -33.69
CA ALA A 245 13.22 -3.88 -33.53
C ALA A 245 12.75 -3.97 -32.06
N TYR A 246 13.67 -3.92 -31.12
CA TYR A 246 13.42 -4.03 -29.66
C TYR A 246 13.58 -2.69 -28.95
N LEU A 247 13.84 -1.61 -29.68
CA LEU A 247 14.18 -0.31 -29.11
C LEU A 247 13.03 0.69 -29.26
N ASN A 248 12.90 1.59 -28.30
CA ASN A 248 12.01 2.74 -28.38
C ASN A 248 12.58 3.83 -29.32
N GLU A 249 11.83 4.92 -29.49
CA GLU A 249 12.23 6.05 -30.36
C GLU A 249 13.51 6.79 -29.91
N ASN A 250 13.89 6.64 -28.64
CA ASN A 250 15.11 7.21 -28.08
C ASN A 250 16.34 6.32 -28.26
N GLY A 251 16.18 5.12 -28.82
CA GLY A 251 17.25 4.14 -28.99
C GLY A 251 17.57 3.34 -27.73
N GLU A 252 16.66 3.30 -26.77
CA GLU A 252 16.77 2.51 -25.55
C GLU A 252 15.97 1.21 -25.71
N TRP A 253 16.28 0.19 -24.90
CA TRP A 253 15.48 -1.02 -24.85
C TRP A 253 14.02 -0.71 -24.49
N ASP A 254 13.07 -1.19 -25.27
CA ASP A 254 11.64 -0.99 -25.01
C ASP A 254 11.13 -2.01 -23.99
N HIS A 255 11.36 -1.73 -22.71
CA HIS A 255 10.92 -2.55 -21.58
C HIS A 255 9.40 -2.74 -21.52
N SER A 256 8.61 -1.86 -22.12
CA SER A 256 7.15 -1.95 -22.13
C SER A 256 6.63 -3.00 -23.10
N THR A 257 7.28 -3.14 -24.26
CA THR A 257 6.91 -4.12 -25.29
C THR A 257 7.68 -5.44 -25.12
N TYR A 258 8.93 -5.36 -24.64
CA TYR A 258 9.84 -6.48 -24.48
C TYR A 258 10.38 -6.54 -23.04
N PRO A 259 9.52 -6.81 -22.05
CA PRO A 259 9.94 -6.84 -20.65
C PRO A 259 10.99 -7.92 -20.41
N THR A 260 11.97 -7.60 -19.59
CA THR A 260 13.03 -8.51 -19.15
C THR A 260 12.59 -9.27 -17.87
N THR A 261 13.34 -10.28 -17.47
CA THR A 261 13.13 -10.98 -16.18
C THR A 261 13.24 -9.98 -15.02
N THR A 262 14.21 -9.07 -15.09
CA THR A 262 14.42 -8.03 -14.06
C THR A 262 13.22 -7.09 -13.98
N ASP A 263 12.62 -6.70 -15.11
CA ASP A 263 11.43 -5.83 -15.12
C ASP A 263 10.26 -6.47 -14.39
N VAL A 264 9.92 -7.70 -14.77
CA VAL A 264 8.78 -8.41 -14.17
C VAL A 264 9.02 -8.77 -12.70
N GLN A 265 10.26 -9.06 -12.29
CA GLN A 265 10.61 -9.23 -10.88
C GLN A 265 10.38 -7.94 -10.09
N ASN A 266 10.88 -6.80 -10.59
CA ASN A 266 10.70 -5.51 -9.94
C ASN A 266 9.21 -5.12 -9.85
N GLU A 267 8.41 -5.44 -10.86
CA GLU A 267 6.96 -5.23 -10.83
C GLU A 267 6.29 -6.08 -9.76
N ILE A 268 6.62 -7.38 -9.69
CA ILE A 268 6.11 -8.28 -8.66
C ILE A 268 6.55 -7.87 -7.26
N TRP A 269 7.79 -7.44 -7.06
CA TRP A 269 8.27 -7.05 -5.72
C TRP A 269 7.76 -5.69 -5.26
N ARG A 270 7.49 -4.78 -6.19
CA ARG A 270 7.04 -3.41 -5.89
C ARG A 270 5.69 -3.41 -5.17
N ASN A 271 5.56 -2.57 -4.14
CA ASN A 271 4.29 -2.35 -3.47
C ASN A 271 3.43 -1.33 -4.22
N GLY A 272 2.54 -1.82 -5.08
CA GLY A 272 1.65 -0.98 -5.89
C GLY A 272 0.72 -0.07 -5.08
N ILE A 273 0.39 -0.44 -3.84
CA ILE A 273 -0.47 0.36 -2.95
C ILE A 273 0.14 1.73 -2.64
N ILE A 274 1.48 1.81 -2.56
CA ILE A 274 2.20 3.05 -2.27
C ILE A 274 2.86 3.67 -3.50
N SER A 275 3.02 2.92 -4.60
CA SER A 275 3.79 3.36 -5.77
C SER A 275 2.98 3.56 -7.04
N ASN A 276 1.85 2.86 -7.21
CA ASN A 276 1.02 3.02 -8.39
C ASN A 276 0.04 4.18 -8.20
N SER A 277 0.01 5.08 -9.17
CA SER A 277 -0.90 6.19 -9.18
C SER A 277 -2.04 5.98 -10.18
N PHE A 278 -3.21 6.46 -9.84
CA PHE A 278 -4.40 6.38 -10.68
C PHE A 278 -5.32 7.58 -10.41
N GLU A 279 -6.21 7.88 -11.33
CA GLU A 279 -7.28 8.85 -11.09
C GLU A 279 -8.24 8.28 -10.03
N PRO A 280 -8.50 8.97 -8.89
CA PRO A 280 -9.32 8.40 -7.81
C PRO A 280 -10.79 8.19 -8.22
N GLY A 281 -11.22 8.81 -9.32
CA GLY A 281 -12.62 8.80 -9.72
C GLY A 281 -13.51 9.33 -8.60
N SER A 282 -14.71 8.78 -8.47
CA SER A 282 -15.69 9.28 -7.51
C SER A 282 -15.30 9.16 -6.03
N THR A 283 -14.21 8.47 -5.66
CA THR A 283 -13.69 8.52 -4.28
C THR A 283 -13.13 9.90 -3.95
N GLY A 284 -12.58 10.62 -4.95
CA GLY A 284 -12.11 12.01 -4.79
C GLY A 284 -13.22 13.02 -4.49
N LYS A 285 -14.50 12.67 -4.69
CA LYS A 285 -15.63 13.53 -4.33
C LYS A 285 -15.74 13.81 -2.84
N VAL A 286 -15.22 12.91 -2.00
CA VAL A 286 -15.23 13.10 -0.54
C VAL A 286 -14.44 14.37 -0.17
N LEU A 287 -13.24 14.56 -0.73
CA LEU A 287 -12.46 15.79 -0.56
C LEU A 287 -13.24 17.04 -1.01
N THR A 288 -13.85 16.98 -2.20
CA THR A 288 -14.58 18.13 -2.76
C THR A 288 -15.78 18.51 -1.89
N TYR A 289 -16.51 17.51 -1.40
CA TYR A 289 -17.63 17.70 -0.48
C TYR A 289 -17.18 18.27 0.87
N ALA A 290 -16.17 17.64 1.49
CA ALA A 290 -15.60 18.07 2.76
C ALA A 290 -15.10 19.54 2.70
N ALA A 291 -14.38 19.90 1.62
CA ALA A 291 -13.89 21.25 1.41
C ALA A 291 -15.03 22.28 1.29
N ALA A 292 -16.07 21.97 0.55
CA ALA A 292 -17.18 22.91 0.37
C ALA A 292 -18.04 23.08 1.63
N ILE A 293 -18.22 22.03 2.43
CA ILE A 293 -18.86 22.09 3.75
C ILE A 293 -18.00 22.90 4.73
N GLU A 294 -16.68 22.64 4.80
CA GLU A 294 -15.77 23.32 5.73
C GLU A 294 -15.69 24.82 5.48
N GLU A 295 -15.68 25.24 4.23
CA GLU A 295 -15.69 26.66 3.86
C GLU A 295 -17.09 27.31 3.98
N GLY A 296 -18.11 26.55 4.40
CA GLY A 296 -19.49 27.03 4.54
C GLY A 296 -20.16 27.46 3.22
N LEU A 297 -19.66 26.96 2.10
CA LEU A 297 -20.15 27.28 0.77
C LEU A 297 -21.42 26.52 0.42
N ILE A 298 -21.58 25.32 0.99
CA ILE A 298 -22.77 24.48 0.90
C ILE A 298 -23.11 23.89 2.27
N THR A 299 -24.33 23.36 2.38
CA THR A 299 -24.81 22.54 3.49
C THR A 299 -25.32 21.22 2.92
N GLU A 300 -25.62 20.22 3.77
CA GLU A 300 -26.21 18.94 3.34
C GLU A 300 -27.49 19.12 2.52
N ASP A 301 -28.29 20.16 2.83
CA ASP A 301 -29.58 20.45 2.18
C ASP A 301 -29.45 21.33 0.92
N THR A 302 -28.23 21.74 0.54
CA THR A 302 -28.02 22.54 -0.68
C THR A 302 -28.44 21.76 -1.90
N GLN A 303 -29.36 22.32 -2.72
CA GLN A 303 -29.97 21.65 -3.87
C GLN A 303 -29.15 21.83 -5.14
N PHE A 304 -29.07 20.78 -5.92
CA PHE A 304 -28.46 20.73 -7.25
C PHE A 304 -29.44 20.15 -8.27
N ASP A 305 -29.40 20.65 -9.52
CA ASP A 305 -30.31 20.23 -10.59
C ASP A 305 -29.54 19.40 -11.64
N ASP A 306 -29.69 18.08 -11.58
CA ASP A 306 -29.22 17.14 -12.61
C ASP A 306 -30.39 16.48 -13.34
N THR A 307 -31.42 17.26 -13.71
CA THR A 307 -32.58 16.76 -14.49
C THR A 307 -32.25 16.50 -15.96
N HIS A 308 -31.05 16.91 -16.43
CA HIS A 308 -30.60 16.72 -17.80
C HIS A 308 -29.53 15.63 -17.93
N GLY A 309 -28.88 15.21 -16.83
CA GLY A 309 -27.80 14.24 -16.82
C GLY A 309 -26.45 14.76 -17.36
N TYR A 310 -26.31 16.06 -17.57
CA TYR A 310 -25.09 16.70 -18.06
C TYR A 310 -24.98 18.16 -17.65
N LEU A 311 -23.79 18.69 -17.71
CA LEU A 311 -23.51 20.13 -17.57
C LEU A 311 -22.72 20.62 -18.78
N ASP A 312 -23.16 21.74 -19.37
CA ASP A 312 -22.43 22.43 -20.41
C ASP A 312 -21.39 23.37 -19.83
N ILE A 313 -20.13 23.12 -20.13
CA ILE A 313 -18.99 23.93 -19.68
C ILE A 313 -18.36 24.54 -20.95
N GLY A 314 -18.64 25.80 -21.20
CA GLY A 314 -18.23 26.46 -22.39
C GLY A 314 -18.87 25.83 -23.64
N ARG A 315 -18.08 25.07 -24.43
CA ARG A 315 -18.55 24.33 -25.62
C ARG A 315 -18.55 22.81 -25.42
N THR A 316 -18.18 22.34 -24.24
CA THR A 316 -18.05 20.92 -23.94
C THR A 316 -19.18 20.48 -23.04
N MET A 317 -19.89 19.43 -23.45
CA MET A 317 -20.89 18.76 -22.63
C MET A 317 -20.22 17.67 -21.80
N VAL A 318 -20.26 17.80 -20.48
CA VAL A 318 -19.74 16.78 -19.54
C VAL A 318 -20.91 16.03 -18.94
N LYS A 319 -20.94 14.70 -19.13
CA LYS A 319 -22.07 13.84 -18.76
C LYS A 319 -21.95 13.31 -17.33
N CYS A 320 -23.10 13.21 -16.68
CA CYS A 320 -23.25 12.38 -15.49
C CYS A 320 -23.26 10.89 -15.88
N HIS A 321 -22.87 9.98 -14.97
CA HIS A 321 -22.99 8.55 -15.20
C HIS A 321 -24.47 8.13 -15.44
N ASN A 322 -25.43 8.85 -14.85
CA ASN A 322 -26.87 8.65 -15.02
C ASN A 322 -27.46 9.35 -16.28
N TYR A 323 -26.63 9.87 -17.19
CA TYR A 323 -27.07 10.57 -18.40
C TYR A 323 -28.10 9.77 -19.21
N ALA A 324 -27.89 8.46 -19.36
CA ALA A 324 -28.76 7.59 -20.15
C ALA A 324 -30.20 7.47 -19.60
N ILE A 325 -30.37 7.69 -18.30
CA ILE A 325 -31.68 7.63 -17.61
C ILE A 325 -32.26 8.99 -17.26
N GLY A 326 -31.62 10.09 -17.70
CA GLY A 326 -32.08 11.46 -17.53
C GLY A 326 -31.51 12.16 -16.29
N GLY A 327 -30.35 11.74 -15.81
CA GLY A 327 -29.64 12.34 -14.67
C GLY A 327 -30.13 11.87 -13.30
N CYS A 328 -29.69 12.56 -12.25
CA CYS A 328 -30.06 12.26 -10.86
C CYS A 328 -31.30 13.03 -10.39
N GLY A 329 -31.81 13.97 -11.19
CA GLY A 329 -32.93 14.83 -10.82
C GLY A 329 -32.52 16.05 -9.99
N ILE A 330 -33.45 16.59 -9.20
CA ILE A 330 -33.14 17.64 -8.21
C ILE A 330 -32.82 16.92 -6.89
N ILE A 331 -31.59 17.04 -6.43
CA ILE A 331 -31.05 16.33 -5.29
C ILE A 331 -30.32 17.27 -4.33
N ASP A 332 -30.30 16.94 -3.05
CA ASP A 332 -29.47 17.68 -2.10
C ASP A 332 -27.99 17.24 -2.13
N ALA A 333 -27.12 17.96 -1.43
CA ALA A 333 -25.69 17.70 -1.44
C ALA A 333 -25.34 16.33 -0.86
N LYS A 334 -26.07 15.85 0.15
CA LYS A 334 -25.92 14.52 0.74
C LYS A 334 -26.34 13.43 -0.26
N GLU A 335 -27.48 13.61 -0.92
CA GLU A 335 -27.93 12.73 -2.01
C GLU A 335 -26.95 12.72 -3.19
N ALA A 336 -26.29 13.85 -3.47
CA ALA A 336 -25.25 13.94 -4.50
C ALA A 336 -24.03 13.07 -4.18
N VAL A 337 -23.62 12.98 -2.91
CA VAL A 337 -22.60 12.03 -2.45
C VAL A 337 -23.09 10.60 -2.63
N ALA A 338 -24.30 10.30 -2.16
CA ALA A 338 -24.91 8.97 -2.19
C ALA A 338 -25.09 8.42 -3.60
N GLN A 339 -25.66 9.23 -4.50
CA GLN A 339 -25.88 8.88 -5.90
C GLN A 339 -24.64 9.08 -6.78
N SER A 340 -23.54 9.59 -6.20
CA SER A 340 -22.30 9.90 -6.94
C SER A 340 -22.52 10.82 -8.16
N CYS A 341 -23.40 11.82 -8.06
CA CYS A 341 -23.80 12.70 -9.16
C CYS A 341 -22.64 13.58 -9.66
N ASN A 342 -22.19 13.40 -10.91
CA ASN A 342 -21.11 14.22 -11.48
C ASN A 342 -21.52 15.67 -11.66
N VAL A 343 -22.78 15.94 -12.08
CA VAL A 343 -23.27 17.31 -12.31
C VAL A 343 -23.23 18.12 -11.02
N ALA A 344 -23.76 17.59 -9.92
CA ALA A 344 -23.70 18.26 -8.62
C ALA A 344 -22.25 18.55 -8.21
N PHE A 345 -21.33 17.60 -8.40
CA PHE A 345 -19.92 17.80 -8.05
C PHE A 345 -19.18 18.79 -8.95
N MET A 346 -19.53 18.89 -10.23
CA MET A 346 -19.05 19.96 -11.11
C MET A 346 -19.50 21.35 -10.61
N GLU A 347 -20.76 21.46 -10.16
CA GLU A 347 -21.28 22.71 -9.59
C GLU A 347 -20.62 23.03 -8.24
N ILE A 348 -20.41 22.03 -7.37
CA ILE A 348 -19.66 22.19 -6.11
C ILE A 348 -18.23 22.66 -6.40
N GLY A 349 -17.53 22.04 -7.34
CA GLY A 349 -16.19 22.45 -7.75
C GLY A 349 -16.15 23.89 -8.27
N LYS A 350 -17.15 24.31 -9.03
CA LYS A 350 -17.28 25.70 -9.49
C LYS A 350 -17.54 26.68 -8.35
N ILE A 351 -18.35 26.29 -7.35
CA ILE A 351 -18.62 27.09 -6.14
C ILE A 351 -17.33 27.22 -5.30
N LEU A 352 -16.57 26.14 -5.16
CA LEU A 352 -15.31 26.11 -4.42
C LEU A 352 -14.21 26.96 -5.09
N GLY A 353 -14.13 26.89 -6.40
CA GLY A 353 -13.11 27.58 -7.19
C GLY A 353 -11.73 26.90 -7.13
N PRO A 354 -10.82 27.26 -8.08
CA PRO A 354 -9.55 26.58 -8.23
C PRO A 354 -8.61 26.75 -7.03
N GLU A 355 -8.57 27.91 -6.40
CA GLU A 355 -7.68 28.20 -5.28
C GLU A 355 -8.00 27.34 -4.05
N LEU A 356 -9.29 27.25 -3.67
CA LEU A 356 -9.70 26.43 -2.54
C LEU A 356 -9.58 24.95 -2.88
N PHE A 357 -9.93 24.52 -4.11
CA PHE A 357 -9.79 23.14 -4.53
C PHE A 357 -8.34 22.65 -4.39
N VAL A 358 -7.36 23.41 -4.92
CA VAL A 358 -5.93 23.08 -4.78
C VAL A 358 -5.47 23.15 -3.32
N LYS A 359 -5.93 24.14 -2.55
CA LYS A 359 -5.64 24.23 -1.10
C LYS A 359 -6.03 22.92 -0.39
N TYR A 360 -7.22 22.41 -0.67
CA TYR A 360 -7.68 21.17 -0.02
C TYR A 360 -6.96 19.93 -0.55
N GLN A 361 -6.60 19.84 -1.83
CA GLN A 361 -5.71 18.78 -2.32
C GLN A 361 -4.37 18.76 -1.53
N GLN A 362 -3.77 19.93 -1.29
CA GLN A 362 -2.54 20.05 -0.52
C GLN A 362 -2.74 19.71 0.97
N LEU A 363 -3.86 20.13 1.57
CA LEU A 363 -4.19 19.76 2.96
C LEU A 363 -4.35 18.24 3.12
N HIS A 364 -4.92 17.56 2.12
CA HIS A 364 -5.05 16.10 2.05
C HIS A 364 -3.77 15.40 1.61
N ASN A 365 -2.67 16.16 1.45
CA ASN A 365 -1.34 15.66 1.08
C ASN A 365 -1.24 15.03 -0.32
N PHE A 366 -2.17 15.36 -1.22
CA PHE A 366 -2.07 14.93 -2.62
C PHE A 366 -0.88 15.61 -3.30
N GLY A 367 -0.20 14.87 -4.17
CA GLY A 367 1.03 15.31 -4.81
C GLY A 367 2.29 15.24 -3.93
N GLN A 368 2.18 14.78 -2.68
CA GLN A 368 3.29 14.64 -1.75
C GLN A 368 3.37 13.20 -1.24
N LYS A 369 4.57 12.74 -0.89
CA LYS A 369 4.73 11.46 -0.19
C LYS A 369 4.04 11.52 1.17
N THR A 370 3.37 10.46 1.56
CA THR A 370 2.78 10.35 2.91
C THR A 370 3.88 10.18 3.97
N GLY A 371 5.03 9.70 3.53
CA GLY A 371 6.18 9.40 4.38
C GLY A 371 6.04 8.10 5.14
N ILE A 372 5.25 7.15 4.63
CA ILE A 372 5.17 5.79 5.16
C ILE A 372 6.57 5.17 5.25
N ASP A 373 6.81 4.36 6.27
CA ASP A 373 8.07 3.68 6.54
C ASP A 373 8.30 2.44 5.65
N LEU A 374 8.12 2.65 4.34
CA LEU A 374 8.38 1.66 3.29
C LEU A 374 9.12 2.31 2.11
N PRO A 375 10.01 1.59 1.42
CA PRO A 375 10.72 2.11 0.26
C PRO A 375 9.81 2.14 -0.98
N GLY A 376 10.10 3.03 -1.92
CA GLY A 376 9.45 3.05 -3.23
C GLY A 376 8.12 3.82 -3.28
N GLU A 377 7.81 4.63 -2.27
CA GLU A 377 6.62 5.48 -2.29
C GLU A 377 6.69 6.55 -3.38
N ALA A 378 5.60 6.67 -4.19
CA ALA A 378 5.45 7.73 -5.18
C ALA A 378 4.79 8.98 -4.59
N SER A 379 5.23 10.17 -5.02
CA SER A 379 4.63 11.44 -4.59
C SER A 379 3.42 11.85 -5.41
N CYS A 380 3.35 11.47 -6.67
CA CYS A 380 2.43 12.02 -7.68
C CYS A 380 2.64 13.52 -7.94
N GLU A 381 3.81 14.09 -7.57
CA GLU A 381 4.17 15.46 -7.91
C GLU A 381 4.17 15.65 -9.43
N GLY A 382 3.61 16.76 -9.90
CA GLY A 382 3.45 17.01 -11.35
C GLY A 382 2.26 16.31 -12.00
N LEU A 383 1.51 15.46 -11.28
CA LEU A 383 0.27 14.84 -11.75
C LEU A 383 -0.99 15.55 -11.20
N LEU A 384 -0.82 16.72 -10.59
CA LEU A 384 -1.87 17.61 -10.12
C LEU A 384 -1.74 18.95 -10.82
N TYR A 385 -2.87 19.59 -11.10
CA TYR A 385 -2.88 20.97 -11.60
C TYR A 385 -2.63 21.98 -10.49
N THR A 386 -1.95 23.06 -10.82
CA THR A 386 -1.92 24.27 -9.98
C THR A 386 -3.20 25.09 -10.18
N ALA A 387 -3.52 26.02 -9.28
CA ALA A 387 -4.75 26.80 -9.36
C ALA A 387 -4.88 27.62 -10.65
N ASP A 388 -3.75 28.13 -11.17
CA ASP A 388 -3.69 28.88 -12.42
C ASP A 388 -3.78 28.01 -13.69
N GLN A 389 -3.57 26.70 -13.56
CA GLN A 389 -3.73 25.72 -14.64
C GLN A 389 -5.17 25.15 -14.71
N LEU A 390 -5.94 25.22 -13.61
CA LEU A 390 -7.32 24.74 -13.55
C LEU A 390 -8.27 25.69 -14.29
N GLY A 391 -8.51 25.40 -15.57
CA GLY A 391 -9.62 26.01 -16.31
C GLY A 391 -10.99 25.49 -15.85
N GLU A 392 -12.06 25.98 -16.47
CA GLU A 392 -13.43 25.58 -16.08
C GLU A 392 -13.68 24.07 -16.27
N ILE A 393 -13.10 23.44 -17.31
CA ILE A 393 -13.28 22.02 -17.59
C ILE A 393 -12.43 21.18 -16.63
N GLU A 394 -11.16 21.55 -16.48
CA GLU A 394 -10.22 20.85 -15.59
C GLU A 394 -10.72 20.86 -14.13
N LEU A 395 -11.18 22.02 -13.64
CA LEU A 395 -11.77 22.13 -12.31
C LEU A 395 -13.02 21.26 -12.15
N ALA A 396 -13.92 21.30 -13.12
CA ALA A 396 -15.15 20.53 -13.09
C ALA A 396 -14.89 19.02 -13.08
N THR A 397 -13.93 18.55 -13.89
CA THR A 397 -13.55 17.12 -13.94
C THR A 397 -12.75 16.71 -12.71
N SER A 398 -11.88 17.58 -12.20
CA SER A 398 -11.16 17.34 -10.95
C SER A 398 -12.09 17.24 -9.74
N ALA A 399 -13.17 18.02 -9.72
CA ALA A 399 -14.13 18.01 -8.62
C ALA A 399 -14.85 16.66 -8.42
N PHE A 400 -14.92 15.82 -9.47
CA PHE A 400 -15.43 14.46 -9.34
C PHE A 400 -14.35 13.36 -9.43
N GLY A 401 -13.05 13.75 -9.36
CA GLY A 401 -11.93 12.83 -9.17
C GLY A 401 -11.20 12.40 -10.45
N GLN A 402 -11.32 13.15 -11.54
CA GLN A 402 -10.56 12.93 -12.77
C GLN A 402 -9.52 14.04 -12.99
N CYS A 403 -8.60 13.83 -13.95
CA CYS A 403 -7.57 14.78 -14.33
C CYS A 403 -6.51 15.06 -13.24
N TYR A 404 -6.39 14.21 -12.24
CA TYR A 404 -5.27 14.17 -11.31
C TYR A 404 -5.08 12.75 -10.78
N ASN A 405 -3.84 12.42 -10.40
CA ASN A 405 -3.52 11.09 -9.91
C ASN A 405 -3.12 11.12 -8.44
N VAL A 406 -3.49 10.06 -7.74
CA VAL A 406 -3.08 9.78 -6.35
C VAL A 406 -2.70 8.31 -6.22
N THR A 407 -1.88 7.98 -5.21
CA THR A 407 -1.66 6.60 -4.83
C THR A 407 -2.78 6.12 -3.90
N MET A 408 -2.93 4.80 -3.78
CA MET A 408 -3.93 4.21 -2.89
C MET A 408 -3.73 4.62 -1.43
N ILE A 409 -2.47 4.72 -0.96
CA ILE A 409 -2.16 5.16 0.40
C ILE A 409 -2.49 6.64 0.62
N GLN A 410 -2.26 7.53 -0.37
CA GLN A 410 -2.64 8.93 -0.29
C GLN A 410 -4.16 9.07 -0.15
N MET A 411 -4.93 8.34 -0.96
CA MET A 411 -6.39 8.39 -0.90
C MET A 411 -6.93 7.83 0.42
N ALA A 412 -6.37 6.73 0.92
CA ALA A 412 -6.77 6.15 2.19
C ALA A 412 -6.49 7.07 3.39
N ALA A 413 -5.29 7.67 3.45
CA ALA A 413 -4.93 8.62 4.52
C ALA A 413 -5.80 9.88 4.49
N SER A 414 -6.13 10.37 3.28
CA SER A 414 -7.07 11.47 3.05
C SER A 414 -8.46 11.12 3.60
N PHE A 415 -9.02 10.00 3.19
CA PHE A 415 -10.33 9.54 3.64
C PHE A 415 -10.38 9.31 5.16
N CYS A 416 -9.33 8.73 5.75
CA CYS A 416 -9.22 8.59 7.19
C CYS A 416 -9.36 9.94 7.91
N ALA A 417 -8.71 10.98 7.40
CA ALA A 417 -8.81 12.31 7.97
C ALA A 417 -10.21 12.92 7.81
N ASP A 418 -10.89 12.67 6.68
CA ASP A 418 -12.25 13.17 6.46
C ASP A 418 -13.27 12.60 7.45
N ILE A 419 -13.03 11.41 8.02
CA ILE A 419 -13.99 10.71 8.88
C ILE A 419 -13.62 10.64 10.36
N ASN A 420 -12.39 10.99 10.76
CA ASN A 420 -11.89 10.86 12.14
C ASN A 420 -11.90 12.14 12.96
N GLY A 421 -12.59 13.21 12.49
CA GLY A 421 -12.55 14.53 13.11
C GLY A 421 -11.62 15.52 12.40
N GLY A 422 -11.15 15.20 11.22
CA GLY A 422 -10.29 16.07 10.41
C GLY A 422 -8.80 15.87 10.62
N TYR A 423 -8.37 14.87 11.37
CA TYR A 423 -6.98 14.67 11.78
C TYR A 423 -6.21 13.81 10.78
N TYR A 424 -5.29 14.42 10.02
CA TYR A 424 -4.43 13.72 9.07
C TYR A 424 -3.22 13.14 9.80
N TYR A 425 -3.17 11.81 9.93
CA TYR A 425 -2.05 11.07 10.49
C TYR A 425 -1.11 10.58 9.39
N LYS A 426 0.20 10.58 9.69
CA LYS A 426 1.20 9.93 8.86
C LYS A 426 1.00 8.42 8.91
N PRO A 427 0.83 7.71 7.76
CA PRO A 427 0.79 6.25 7.73
C PRO A 427 2.11 5.64 8.21
N TYR A 428 2.03 4.48 8.91
CA TYR A 428 3.21 3.76 9.37
C TYR A 428 2.92 2.27 9.53
N THR A 429 3.99 1.45 9.47
CA THR A 429 3.93 -0.02 9.52
C THR A 429 4.71 -0.63 10.68
N VAL A 430 5.55 0.15 11.39
CA VAL A 430 6.32 -0.31 12.55
C VAL A 430 5.87 0.42 13.81
N GLU A 431 5.48 -0.35 14.83
CA GLU A 431 5.03 0.16 16.13
C GLU A 431 6.20 0.38 17.09
N SER A 432 7.18 -0.55 17.10
CA SER A 432 8.35 -0.41 17.96
C SER A 432 9.55 -1.22 17.47
N ILE A 433 10.73 -0.79 17.93
CA ILE A 433 12.02 -1.46 17.71
C ILE A 433 12.49 -2.00 19.05
N LEU A 434 12.87 -3.28 19.08
CA LEU A 434 13.29 -3.99 20.29
C LEU A 434 14.76 -4.40 20.18
N ASP A 435 15.47 -4.38 21.33
CA ASP A 435 16.79 -4.95 21.44
C ASP A 435 16.76 -6.50 21.54
N GLN A 436 17.94 -7.12 21.69
CA GLN A 436 18.08 -8.57 21.79
C GLN A 436 17.40 -9.17 23.03
N ASP A 437 17.27 -8.38 24.08
CA ASP A 437 16.62 -8.79 25.34
C ASP A 437 15.09 -8.57 25.30
N GLY A 438 14.57 -8.01 24.20
CA GLY A 438 13.15 -7.68 24.02
C GLY A 438 12.74 -6.35 24.66
N ASN A 439 13.68 -5.50 25.08
CA ASN A 439 13.35 -4.18 25.58
C ASN A 439 13.07 -3.24 24.41
N VAL A 440 12.10 -2.33 24.60
CA VAL A 440 11.79 -1.31 23.61
C VAL A 440 12.92 -0.27 23.56
N VAL A 441 13.60 -0.21 22.42
CA VAL A 441 14.62 0.81 22.11
C VAL A 441 13.95 2.07 21.57
N GLU A 442 12.97 1.88 20.69
CA GLU A 442 12.19 2.96 20.09
C GLU A 442 10.71 2.57 19.99
N SER A 443 9.82 3.49 20.31
CA SER A 443 8.38 3.35 20.14
C SER A 443 7.88 4.39 19.18
N VAL A 444 7.33 3.96 18.06
CA VAL A 444 6.71 4.83 17.05
C VAL A 444 5.31 5.19 17.54
N LYS A 445 5.08 6.47 17.77
CA LYS A 445 3.76 6.98 18.13
C LYS A 445 3.04 7.51 16.90
N PRO A 446 1.69 7.43 16.87
CA PRO A 446 0.90 8.06 15.83
C PRO A 446 1.32 9.53 15.65
N THR A 447 1.68 9.90 14.44
CA THR A 447 2.13 11.26 14.12
C THR A 447 1.00 12.02 13.46
N LEU A 448 0.37 12.91 14.25
CA LEU A 448 -0.58 13.88 13.71
C LEU A 448 0.19 14.95 12.91
N VAL A 449 -0.08 15.02 11.61
CA VAL A 449 0.57 16.00 10.73
C VAL A 449 -0.18 17.34 10.79
N ARG A 450 -1.50 17.30 10.69
CA ARG A 450 -2.37 18.48 10.70
C ARG A 450 -3.83 18.10 10.90
N GLN A 451 -4.66 19.09 11.26
CA GLN A 451 -6.11 19.00 11.10
C GLN A 451 -6.49 19.66 9.76
N ILE A 452 -7.26 18.96 8.91
CA ILE A 452 -7.60 19.40 7.54
C ILE A 452 -9.00 20.00 7.44
N ILE A 453 -9.93 19.52 8.27
CA ILE A 453 -11.32 19.99 8.43
C ILE A 453 -11.69 19.96 9.90
N SER A 454 -12.77 20.62 10.26
CA SER A 454 -13.34 20.59 11.61
C SER A 454 -14.00 19.25 11.96
N GLU A 455 -14.17 18.95 13.25
CA GLU A 455 -14.91 17.78 13.72
C GLU A 455 -16.37 17.81 13.26
N GLU A 456 -16.96 19.00 13.14
CA GLU A 456 -18.33 19.21 12.66
C GLU A 456 -18.45 18.84 11.18
N THR A 457 -17.52 19.31 10.34
CA THR A 457 -17.45 18.92 8.92
C THR A 457 -17.24 17.42 8.77
N SER A 458 -16.34 16.84 9.55
CA SER A 458 -16.10 15.40 9.55
C SER A 458 -17.37 14.59 9.91
N ALA A 459 -18.15 15.05 10.89
CA ALA A 459 -19.43 14.41 11.23
C ALA A 459 -20.43 14.50 10.07
N THR A 460 -20.51 15.64 9.37
CA THR A 460 -21.33 15.83 8.16
C THR A 460 -20.90 14.90 7.04
N VAL A 461 -19.58 14.75 6.81
CA VAL A 461 -19.04 13.80 5.82
C VAL A 461 -19.43 12.36 6.15
N ARG A 462 -19.27 11.94 7.42
CA ARG A 462 -19.68 10.58 7.84
C ARG A 462 -21.16 10.32 7.56
N HIS A 463 -22.04 11.28 7.91
CA HIS A 463 -23.48 11.14 7.65
C HIS A 463 -23.80 10.98 6.16
N ALA A 464 -23.14 11.70 5.27
CA ALA A 464 -23.32 11.54 3.83
C ALA A 464 -22.81 10.19 3.31
N LEU A 465 -21.70 9.69 3.85
CA LEU A 465 -21.11 8.39 3.49
C LEU A 465 -21.95 7.21 4.00
N GLU A 466 -22.55 7.32 5.19
CA GLU A 466 -23.50 6.35 5.75
C GLU A 466 -24.78 6.32 4.90
N TYR A 467 -25.30 7.51 4.54
CA TYR A 467 -26.47 7.62 3.67
C TYR A 467 -26.22 6.98 2.29
N ALA A 468 -24.99 7.00 1.78
CA ALA A 468 -24.63 6.36 0.51
C ALA A 468 -24.71 4.83 0.55
N VAL A 469 -24.56 4.21 1.72
CA VAL A 469 -24.72 2.76 1.89
C VAL A 469 -26.18 2.35 1.88
N THR A 470 -27.05 3.15 2.49
CA THR A 470 -28.47 2.81 2.59
C THR A 470 -29.30 3.26 1.40
N ASN A 471 -28.94 4.36 0.74
CA ASN A 471 -29.74 5.03 -0.28
C ASN A 471 -28.98 5.33 -1.59
N GLY A 472 -27.74 4.80 -1.74
CA GLY A 472 -26.89 5.20 -2.86
C GLY A 472 -26.08 4.07 -3.49
N THR A 473 -24.98 4.48 -4.12
CA THR A 473 -24.11 3.62 -4.93
C THR A 473 -23.22 2.67 -4.13
N VAL A 474 -23.29 2.68 -2.78
CA VAL A 474 -22.47 1.82 -1.90
C VAL A 474 -23.29 0.66 -1.31
N TYR A 475 -24.54 0.54 -1.67
CA TYR A 475 -25.45 -0.49 -1.14
C TYR A 475 -24.88 -1.92 -1.25
N GLY A 476 -24.11 -2.20 -2.30
CA GLY A 476 -23.53 -3.54 -2.51
C GLY A 476 -22.57 -4.00 -1.41
N VAL A 477 -21.99 -3.09 -0.59
CA VAL A 477 -21.15 -3.44 0.56
C VAL A 477 -21.94 -4.24 1.63
N GLN A 478 -23.25 -4.08 1.67
CA GLN A 478 -24.12 -4.82 2.59
C GLN A 478 -24.43 -6.25 2.10
N VAL A 479 -23.97 -6.62 0.89
CA VAL A 479 -24.22 -7.94 0.31
C VAL A 479 -22.97 -8.79 0.45
N ALA A 480 -22.95 -9.67 1.46
CA ALA A 480 -21.81 -10.55 1.72
C ALA A 480 -21.77 -11.78 0.79
N ASP A 481 -22.97 -12.30 0.44
CA ASP A 481 -23.10 -13.40 -0.50
C ASP A 481 -24.41 -13.22 -1.29
N LYS A 482 -24.27 -12.85 -2.56
CA LYS A 482 -25.40 -12.58 -3.46
C LYS A 482 -26.17 -13.85 -3.80
N GLU A 483 -25.48 -14.96 -4.01
CA GLU A 483 -26.09 -16.24 -4.39
C GLU A 483 -26.92 -16.84 -3.27
N ASN A 484 -26.40 -16.78 -2.05
CA ASN A 484 -27.07 -17.32 -0.86
C ASN A 484 -27.88 -16.26 -0.10
N GLY A 485 -27.91 -15.02 -0.57
CA GLY A 485 -28.68 -13.92 0.01
C GLY A 485 -28.19 -13.47 1.37
N VAL A 486 -26.89 -13.66 1.68
CA VAL A 486 -26.29 -13.22 2.95
C VAL A 486 -26.07 -11.73 2.91
N LYS A 487 -26.61 -11.02 3.89
CA LYS A 487 -26.50 -9.57 4.03
C LYS A 487 -25.92 -9.18 5.37
N MET A 488 -25.37 -7.97 5.41
CA MET A 488 -24.88 -7.30 6.61
C MET A 488 -25.86 -6.18 7.04
N ASP A 489 -27.14 -6.52 7.14
CA ASP A 489 -28.16 -5.57 7.57
C ASP A 489 -27.92 -5.15 9.03
N GLY A 490 -28.05 -3.85 9.31
CA GLY A 490 -27.86 -3.29 10.66
C GLY A 490 -26.41 -3.06 11.08
N TYR A 491 -25.44 -3.30 10.19
CA TYR A 491 -24.06 -2.88 10.45
C TYR A 491 -23.86 -1.42 10.06
N ASP A 492 -23.13 -0.71 10.89
CA ASP A 492 -22.83 0.72 10.74
C ASP A 492 -21.67 0.92 9.76
N PHE A 493 -21.99 1.07 8.46
CA PHE A 493 -21.03 1.30 7.38
C PHE A 493 -21.18 2.69 6.76
N GLY A 494 -20.07 3.24 6.32
CA GLY A 494 -20.03 4.37 5.39
C GLY A 494 -18.97 4.16 4.32
N GLY A 495 -19.15 4.77 3.15
CA GLY A 495 -18.16 4.61 2.10
C GLY A 495 -18.47 5.36 0.82
N LYS A 496 -17.53 5.24 -0.15
CA LYS A 496 -17.64 5.84 -1.47
C LYS A 496 -17.08 4.93 -2.55
N THR A 497 -17.86 4.66 -3.59
CA THR A 497 -17.41 3.97 -4.80
C THR A 497 -16.59 4.90 -5.68
N GLY A 498 -15.63 4.33 -6.40
CA GLY A 498 -14.86 4.97 -7.47
C GLY A 498 -14.94 4.18 -8.76
N THR A 499 -15.02 4.89 -9.87
CA THR A 499 -14.87 4.34 -11.21
C THR A 499 -14.09 5.37 -12.01
N ALA A 500 -12.90 5.00 -12.46
CA ALA A 500 -12.03 5.87 -13.26
C ALA A 500 -11.68 5.17 -14.57
N GLN A 501 -11.95 5.83 -15.69
CA GLN A 501 -11.60 5.32 -17.01
C GLN A 501 -10.11 5.57 -17.27
N LYS A 502 -9.38 4.51 -17.63
CA LYS A 502 -7.95 4.59 -17.94
C LYS A 502 -7.67 5.30 -19.26
N LEU A 503 -6.47 5.79 -19.41
CA LEU A 503 -5.96 6.31 -20.69
C LEU A 503 -5.26 5.18 -21.47
N PRO A 504 -5.42 5.13 -22.81
CA PRO A 504 -6.29 5.98 -23.63
C PRO A 504 -7.76 5.60 -23.47
N ARG A 505 -8.64 6.57 -23.27
CA ARG A 505 -10.08 6.34 -23.00
C ARG A 505 -10.83 5.59 -24.12
N SER A 506 -10.19 5.40 -25.29
CA SER A 506 -10.73 4.61 -26.39
C SER A 506 -10.70 3.09 -26.15
N GLU A 507 -9.97 2.61 -25.16
CA GLU A 507 -9.89 1.18 -24.84
C GLU A 507 -11.00 0.71 -23.89
N ASP A 508 -11.76 1.64 -23.34
CA ASP A 508 -12.89 1.38 -22.43
C ASP A 508 -12.53 0.55 -21.20
N LYS A 509 -11.32 0.77 -20.67
CA LYS A 509 -10.77 0.10 -19.48
C LYS A 509 -10.96 0.97 -18.25
N TYR A 510 -11.23 0.35 -17.11
CA TYR A 510 -11.56 1.03 -15.88
C TYR A 510 -10.75 0.51 -14.69
N VAL A 511 -10.47 1.42 -13.76
CA VAL A 511 -10.15 1.11 -12.37
C VAL A 511 -11.42 1.32 -11.56
N ILE A 512 -11.90 0.28 -10.89
CA ILE A 512 -13.03 0.37 -9.98
C ILE A 512 -12.56 0.24 -8.54
N SER A 513 -13.17 0.99 -7.64
CA SER A 513 -12.74 1.01 -6.25
C SER A 513 -13.89 1.26 -5.28
N LEU A 514 -13.70 0.82 -4.03
CA LEU A 514 -14.56 1.17 -2.90
C LEU A 514 -13.69 1.45 -1.69
N ILE A 515 -13.79 2.66 -1.14
CA ILE A 515 -13.28 2.99 0.17
C ILE A 515 -14.44 3.03 1.16
N SER A 516 -14.30 2.31 2.27
CA SER A 516 -15.36 2.16 3.27
C SER A 516 -14.78 2.09 4.67
N ALA A 517 -15.59 2.43 5.66
CA ALA A 517 -15.21 2.38 7.07
C ALA A 517 -16.34 1.78 7.92
N ALA A 518 -15.96 1.15 9.01
CA ALA A 518 -16.87 0.62 10.03
C ALA A 518 -16.22 0.63 11.44
N PRO A 519 -17.04 0.82 12.51
CA PRO A 519 -18.36 1.45 12.46
C PRO A 519 -18.25 2.92 12.04
N MET A 520 -19.22 3.48 11.30
CA MET A 520 -19.11 4.84 10.78
C MET A 520 -19.37 5.91 11.85
N SER A 521 -20.18 5.59 12.84
CA SER A 521 -20.42 6.44 14.02
C SER A 521 -19.15 6.72 14.83
N SER A 522 -18.22 5.74 14.87
CA SER A 522 -16.91 5.83 15.53
C SER A 522 -15.89 5.02 14.75
N PRO A 523 -15.32 5.56 13.66
CA PRO A 523 -14.50 4.80 12.72
C PRO A 523 -13.29 4.12 13.38
N GLN A 524 -13.18 2.80 13.21
CA GLN A 524 -12.08 1.99 13.76
C GLN A 524 -11.20 1.37 12.68
N LEU A 525 -11.79 1.05 11.53
CA LEU A 525 -11.07 0.48 10.40
C LEU A 525 -11.58 1.09 9.10
N VAL A 526 -10.66 1.50 8.26
CA VAL A 526 -10.90 1.83 6.85
C VAL A 526 -10.43 0.66 6.00
N LEU A 527 -11.28 0.19 5.09
CA LEU A 527 -10.95 -0.79 4.08
C LEU A 527 -11.05 -0.12 2.71
N TYR A 528 -9.95 -0.06 2.00
CA TYR A 528 -9.91 0.43 0.62
C TYR A 528 -9.58 -0.72 -0.33
N VAL A 529 -10.48 -0.97 -1.26
CA VAL A 529 -10.38 -2.03 -2.27
C VAL A 529 -10.32 -1.39 -3.64
N VAL A 530 -9.32 -1.75 -4.43
CA VAL A 530 -9.12 -1.27 -5.80
C VAL A 530 -8.98 -2.48 -6.71
N VAL A 531 -9.71 -2.51 -7.81
CA VAL A 531 -9.68 -3.57 -8.83
C VAL A 531 -9.39 -2.91 -10.18
N ASP A 532 -8.36 -3.37 -10.85
CA ASP A 532 -7.93 -2.90 -12.17
C ASP A 532 -8.47 -3.81 -13.26
N GLU A 533 -9.12 -3.22 -14.27
CA GLU A 533 -9.61 -3.89 -15.47
C GLU A 533 -10.41 -5.18 -15.13
N TYR A 534 -11.58 -5.02 -14.52
CA TYR A 534 -12.49 -6.14 -14.24
C TYR A 534 -13.06 -6.70 -15.55
N GLU A 535 -12.96 -8.00 -15.74
CA GLU A 535 -13.37 -8.75 -16.94
C GLU A 535 -14.43 -9.84 -16.64
N GLY A 536 -14.93 -9.92 -15.40
CA GLY A 536 -15.94 -10.91 -15.01
C GLY A 536 -17.30 -10.70 -15.69
N ASN A 537 -18.11 -11.73 -15.73
CA ASN A 537 -19.26 -11.83 -16.63
C ASN A 537 -20.54 -11.15 -16.13
N ASP A 538 -20.63 -10.69 -14.89
CA ASP A 538 -21.97 -10.51 -14.28
C ASP A 538 -22.34 -9.10 -13.85
N GLU A 539 -21.43 -8.10 -13.88
CA GLU A 539 -21.72 -6.84 -13.21
C GLU A 539 -21.13 -5.63 -13.95
N ASP A 540 -21.94 -4.60 -14.15
CA ASP A 540 -21.52 -3.33 -14.71
C ASP A 540 -21.04 -2.34 -13.62
N GLY A 541 -20.11 -1.46 -13.98
CA GLY A 541 -19.67 -0.34 -13.16
C GLY A 541 -18.88 -0.78 -11.92
N SER A 542 -19.24 -0.27 -10.73
CA SER A 542 -18.56 -0.55 -9.45
C SER A 542 -19.17 -1.70 -8.64
N ALA A 543 -20.16 -2.42 -9.16
CA ALA A 543 -20.83 -3.51 -8.45
C ALA A 543 -19.84 -4.63 -8.03
N PRO A 544 -18.89 -5.07 -8.88
CA PRO A 544 -17.96 -6.14 -8.50
C PRO A 544 -17.13 -5.80 -7.26
N VAL A 545 -16.57 -4.57 -7.19
CA VAL A 545 -15.76 -4.15 -6.04
C VAL A 545 -16.60 -3.96 -4.77
N GLN A 546 -17.89 -3.61 -4.91
CA GLN A 546 -18.81 -3.52 -3.77
C GLN A 546 -19.06 -4.90 -3.15
N TYR A 547 -19.33 -5.91 -3.99
CA TYR A 547 -19.55 -7.29 -3.51
C TYR A 547 -18.27 -7.90 -2.92
N LEU A 548 -17.12 -7.65 -3.53
CA LEU A 548 -15.85 -8.03 -2.93
C LEU A 548 -15.71 -7.40 -1.54
N SER A 549 -15.94 -6.10 -1.43
CA SER A 549 -15.84 -5.39 -0.14
C SER A 549 -16.84 -5.92 0.89
N GLY A 550 -18.06 -6.25 0.49
CA GLY A 550 -19.07 -6.86 1.36
C GLY A 550 -18.62 -8.24 1.89
N ARG A 551 -18.04 -9.08 1.04
CA ARG A 551 -17.45 -10.38 1.44
C ARG A 551 -16.30 -10.20 2.40
N LEU A 552 -15.42 -9.23 2.14
CA LEU A 552 -14.28 -8.91 3.01
C LEU A 552 -14.75 -8.45 4.40
N TRP A 553 -15.68 -7.49 4.47
CA TRP A 553 -16.26 -7.05 5.74
C TRP A 553 -16.94 -8.18 6.51
N TYR A 554 -17.69 -9.03 5.81
CA TYR A 554 -18.32 -10.19 6.43
C TYR A 554 -17.30 -11.17 7.01
N ALA A 555 -16.21 -11.41 6.29
CA ALA A 555 -15.15 -12.31 6.74
C ALA A 555 -14.41 -11.81 7.98
N ILE A 556 -14.25 -10.49 8.11
CA ILE A 556 -13.48 -9.89 9.22
C ILE A 556 -14.33 -9.40 10.39
N LYS A 557 -15.66 -9.26 10.25
CA LYS A 557 -16.54 -8.62 11.23
C LYS A 557 -16.39 -9.16 12.66
N ASP A 558 -16.37 -10.48 12.82
CA ASP A 558 -16.24 -11.12 14.14
C ASP A 558 -14.82 -10.93 14.71
N TYR A 559 -13.81 -10.95 13.84
CA TYR A 559 -12.41 -10.75 14.22
C TYR A 559 -12.14 -9.34 14.76
N ILE A 560 -12.72 -8.31 14.11
CA ILE A 560 -12.56 -6.91 14.54
C ILE A 560 -13.60 -6.47 15.57
N GLY A 561 -14.52 -7.34 15.98
CA GLY A 561 -15.58 -7.04 16.94
C GLY A 561 -16.65 -6.08 16.40
N LEU A 562 -16.96 -6.17 15.10
CA LEU A 562 -18.03 -5.40 14.48
C LEU A 562 -19.35 -6.14 14.64
N TYR A 563 -20.33 -5.52 15.27
CA TYR A 563 -21.64 -6.10 15.57
C TYR A 563 -22.76 -5.35 14.85
N SER A 564 -23.84 -6.08 14.54
CA SER A 564 -25.06 -5.50 13.99
C SER A 564 -25.89 -4.83 15.09
N GLU A 565 -26.44 -3.66 14.82
CA GLU A 565 -27.40 -3.02 15.72
C GLU A 565 -28.68 -3.87 15.90
N LEU A 566 -29.02 -4.67 14.89
CA LEU A 566 -30.17 -5.59 14.97
C LEU A 566 -29.94 -6.72 15.96
N ASP A 567 -28.68 -7.11 16.19
CA ASP A 567 -28.32 -8.13 17.18
C ASP A 567 -28.40 -7.59 18.62
N ALA A 568 -28.30 -6.29 18.82
CA ALA A 568 -28.40 -5.65 20.13
C ALA A 568 -29.82 -5.74 20.69
N ASP A 569 -30.85 -5.66 19.85
CA ASP A 569 -32.26 -5.79 20.28
C ASP A 569 -32.62 -7.21 20.76
N VAL A 570 -31.85 -8.24 20.37
CA VAL A 570 -32.05 -9.62 20.81
C VAL A 570 -31.37 -9.87 22.17
N ASN A 571 -30.45 -9.01 22.58
CA ASN A 571 -29.66 -9.13 23.81
C ASN A 571 -30.10 -8.20 24.95
N GLU A 572 -31.19 -7.46 24.85
CA GLU A 572 -31.92 -7.00 26.03
C GLU A 572 -32.55 -8.21 26.74
N TYR A 573 -31.68 -9.11 27.18
CA TYR A 573 -32.06 -10.11 28.16
C TYR A 573 -32.48 -9.34 29.40
N ASP A 574 -33.79 -9.33 29.65
CA ASP A 574 -34.41 -8.75 30.84
C ASP A 574 -33.94 -9.51 32.08
N TRP A 575 -32.72 -9.22 32.52
CA TRP A 575 -32.17 -9.77 33.77
C TRP A 575 -32.76 -9.10 35.00
N GLN A 576 -33.73 -8.16 34.84
CA GLN A 576 -34.55 -7.64 35.91
C GLN A 576 -35.73 -8.50 36.26
N SER A 577 -36.10 -9.52 35.44
CA SER A 577 -37.18 -10.44 35.72
C SER A 577 -36.76 -11.77 36.35
N ALA A 578 -35.48 -12.03 36.54
CA ALA A 578 -35.00 -13.22 37.28
C ALA A 578 -34.90 -12.92 38.78
N SER A 579 -36.03 -12.86 39.43
CA SER A 579 -36.05 -13.02 40.88
C SER A 579 -35.62 -14.46 41.22
N PRO A 580 -34.71 -14.70 42.18
CA PRO A 580 -34.36 -16.03 42.59
C PRO A 580 -35.55 -16.61 43.35
N SER A 581 -36.29 -17.54 42.72
CA SER A 581 -37.14 -18.46 43.46
C SER A 581 -36.28 -19.55 44.07
N ASP A 582 -36.24 -19.54 45.41
CA ASP A 582 -35.74 -20.62 46.23
C ASP A 582 -36.28 -21.99 45.77
N ASP A 583 -35.42 -22.91 45.82
CA ASP A 583 -35.54 -24.32 46.19
C ASP A 583 -34.97 -25.34 45.19
N SER A 584 -34.10 -26.04 45.78
CA SER A 584 -33.67 -27.45 45.66
C SER A 584 -32.30 -27.71 45.09
N MET A 585 -31.39 -27.83 46.05
CA MET A 585 -30.22 -28.69 45.96
C MET A 585 -30.61 -30.13 45.63
N SER A 586 -30.06 -30.70 44.58
CA SER A 586 -29.61 -32.09 44.58
C SER A 586 -28.49 -32.24 43.56
N GLY A 587 -27.33 -32.56 44.08
CA GLY A 587 -26.15 -32.83 43.26
C GLY A 587 -26.26 -34.16 42.55
N GLU A 588 -25.70 -34.19 41.35
CA GLU A 588 -25.05 -35.39 40.83
C GLU A 588 -23.92 -34.99 39.90
N SER A 589 -22.76 -35.41 40.33
CA SER A 589 -21.47 -35.39 39.59
C SER A 589 -21.56 -36.34 38.40
N LEU A 590 -21.22 -35.84 37.22
CA LEU A 590 -20.89 -36.69 36.09
C LEU A 590 -19.55 -36.20 35.49
N PHE A 591 -18.48 -36.61 36.15
CA PHE A 591 -17.21 -36.80 35.49
C PHE A 591 -17.09 -38.28 35.12
N THR A 592 -16.99 -38.57 33.83
CA THR A 592 -16.44 -39.83 33.34
C THR A 592 -15.25 -39.50 32.44
N ASP A 593 -14.12 -40.02 32.89
CA ASP A 593 -12.85 -40.02 32.16
C ASP A 593 -13.01 -40.72 30.80
N SER A 594 -12.47 -40.11 29.75
CA SER A 594 -11.93 -40.86 28.63
C SER A 594 -10.73 -40.11 28.07
N GLU A 595 -9.60 -40.79 28.15
CA GLU A 595 -8.30 -40.42 27.62
C GLU A 595 -8.36 -40.22 26.08
N GLY A 596 -7.73 -39.16 25.60
CA GLY A 596 -7.48 -38.93 24.19
C GLY A 596 -6.65 -37.66 23.99
N ASP A 597 -5.40 -37.84 23.60
CA ASP A 597 -4.42 -36.83 23.29
C ASP A 597 -4.96 -35.79 22.30
N ASP A 598 -4.98 -34.51 22.71
CA ASP A 598 -4.89 -33.38 21.79
C ASP A 598 -4.22 -32.20 22.49
N ALA A 599 -3.11 -31.77 21.91
CA ALA A 599 -2.29 -30.68 22.39
C ALA A 599 -3.02 -29.33 22.24
N ALA A 600 -3.44 -28.75 23.36
CA ALA A 600 -4.02 -27.41 23.41
C ALA A 600 -2.94 -26.33 23.26
N LEU A 601 -3.16 -25.42 22.30
CA LEU A 601 -2.40 -24.20 22.15
C LEU A 601 -2.66 -23.23 23.31
N PRO A 602 -1.66 -22.47 23.79
CA PRO A 602 -1.84 -21.59 24.94
C PRO A 602 -2.61 -20.32 24.57
N VAL A 603 -3.63 -20.01 25.37
CA VAL A 603 -4.40 -18.76 25.35
C VAL A 603 -3.56 -17.65 26.00
N PRO A 604 -3.45 -16.46 25.39
CA PRO A 604 -2.75 -15.34 26.03
C PRO A 604 -3.56 -14.74 27.18
N PRO A 605 -2.89 -14.22 28.24
CA PRO A 605 -3.58 -13.71 29.42
C PRO A 605 -4.26 -12.37 29.15
N ALA A 606 -5.49 -12.25 29.64
CA ALA A 606 -6.27 -11.01 29.65
C ALA A 606 -5.55 -9.93 30.48
N VAL A 607 -5.42 -8.73 29.90
CA VAL A 607 -4.96 -7.54 30.61
C VAL A 607 -6.10 -7.04 31.50
N VAL A 608 -5.92 -7.15 32.80
CA VAL A 608 -6.81 -6.56 33.81
C VAL A 608 -6.47 -5.10 33.94
N ALA A 609 -7.40 -4.22 33.55
CA ALA A 609 -7.32 -2.79 33.84
C ALA A 609 -7.49 -2.59 35.34
N GLN A 610 -6.47 -2.02 36.01
CA GLN A 610 -6.58 -1.53 37.37
C GLN A 610 -7.03 -0.07 37.34
N GLU A 611 -8.23 0.18 37.85
CA GLU A 611 -8.67 1.50 38.28
C GLU A 611 -7.82 1.97 39.45
N GLN A 612 -7.19 3.15 39.31
CA GLN A 612 -6.67 3.89 40.45
C GLN A 612 -7.52 5.14 40.65
N THR A 613 -8.16 5.15 41.83
CA THR A 613 -8.96 6.23 42.37
C THR A 613 -8.10 7.40 42.81
N ASP A 614 -8.66 8.59 42.66
CA ASP A 614 -8.25 9.95 43.05
C ASP A 614 -7.62 10.11 44.42
N ALA A 615 -6.62 10.98 44.47
CA ALA A 615 -6.37 11.85 45.60
C ALA A 615 -5.81 13.21 45.14
N ALA A 616 -6.54 14.24 45.46
CA ALA A 616 -6.25 15.64 45.17
C ALA A 616 -5.05 16.18 45.98
N ALA A 617 -4.26 17.10 45.38
CA ALA A 617 -3.65 18.22 46.06
C ALA A 617 -3.09 19.27 45.07
N GLU A 618 -3.75 20.42 45.08
CA GLU A 618 -3.23 21.80 45.11
C GLU A 618 -2.15 22.29 44.12
N ASN A 619 -2.59 23.26 43.34
CA ASN A 619 -1.81 24.27 42.61
C ASN A 619 -0.80 25.03 43.49
N PRO A 620 0.28 25.71 42.97
CA PRO A 620 0.07 26.97 42.29
C PRO A 620 1.05 27.38 41.16
N ASP A 621 0.53 28.26 40.32
CA ASP A 621 1.13 29.47 39.70
C ASP A 621 1.99 29.39 38.43
N GLU A 622 1.41 30.05 37.40
CA GLU A 622 2.01 31.02 36.47
C GLU A 622 3.04 30.56 35.44
N ASN A 623 2.57 30.47 34.16
CA ASN A 623 3.09 31.39 33.16
C ASN A 623 2.27 31.28 31.86
N ILE A 624 1.43 32.31 31.68
CA ILE A 624 0.75 32.63 30.42
C ILE A 624 1.80 33.25 29.50
N ILE A 625 2.05 32.68 28.33
CA ILE A 625 2.74 33.35 27.24
C ILE A 625 1.75 33.57 26.10
N ASP A 626 1.51 34.84 25.82
CA ASP A 626 0.70 35.48 24.81
C ASP A 626 1.19 35.12 23.38
N PRO A 627 0.33 34.74 22.42
CA PRO A 627 0.71 34.43 21.05
C PRO A 627 0.48 35.60 20.08
N GLU A 628 1.07 36.76 20.36
CA GLU A 628 1.17 37.85 19.37
C GLU A 628 2.58 38.45 19.38
N ALA A 629 3.53 37.80 18.67
CA ALA A 629 4.69 38.47 18.09
C ALA A 629 5.58 37.49 17.33
N ALA A 630 5.51 37.48 16.01
CA ALA A 630 6.65 37.40 15.10
C ALA A 630 6.18 37.20 13.66
N ILE A 631 5.77 38.31 13.02
CA ILE A 631 5.89 38.45 11.57
C ILE A 631 7.23 39.15 11.35
N ALA A 632 8.20 38.48 10.79
CA ALA A 632 9.42 39.09 10.25
C ALA A 632 9.63 38.58 8.83
N ASP A 633 9.77 39.57 7.94
CA ASP A 633 10.07 39.50 6.51
C ASP A 633 11.31 38.62 6.18
N PRO A 634 11.32 37.89 5.06
CA PRO A 634 12.51 37.21 4.57
C PRO A 634 13.23 38.09 3.52
N ALA A 635 14.35 38.62 3.87
CA ALA A 635 15.37 39.06 2.93
C ALA A 635 16.71 38.41 3.33
N ASP A 636 17.38 37.87 2.30
CA ASP A 636 18.77 37.40 2.28
C ASP A 636 19.12 36.05 2.90
N ALA A 637 19.26 35.03 2.02
CA ALA A 637 20.45 34.17 2.00
C ALA A 637 20.48 33.29 0.74
N ASN A 638 21.26 33.76 -0.25
CA ASN A 638 21.89 32.90 -1.26
C ASN A 638 22.91 31.97 -0.57
N ALA A 639 22.72 30.68 -0.67
CA ALA A 639 23.80 29.68 -0.67
C ALA A 639 23.22 28.35 -1.14
N ALA A 640 23.60 27.96 -2.34
CA ALA A 640 23.41 26.60 -2.86
C ALA A 640 24.34 25.61 -2.13
N PRO A 641 23.95 24.36 -2.00
CA PRO A 641 24.91 23.27 -2.19
C PRO A 641 24.55 22.41 -3.40
N ASP A 642 25.60 22.09 -4.13
CA ASP A 642 25.70 21.07 -5.15
C ASP A 642 25.16 19.71 -4.70
N SER A 643 24.44 19.02 -5.55
CA SER A 643 24.91 17.81 -6.21
C SER A 643 23.76 16.93 -6.70
N ASN A 644 23.83 16.60 -7.94
CA ASN A 644 23.55 15.36 -8.64
C ASN A 644 22.86 14.26 -7.84
N ASP A 645 21.60 14.03 -8.17
CA ASP A 645 21.04 12.75 -8.55
C ASP A 645 19.66 13.04 -9.16
N VAL A 646 19.65 13.29 -10.46
CA VAL A 646 18.44 13.43 -11.27
C VAL A 646 18.21 12.07 -11.89
N ILE A 647 17.19 11.36 -11.43
CA ILE A 647 16.58 10.29 -12.21
C ILE A 647 15.54 10.97 -13.10
N ASP A 648 15.86 11.06 -14.39
CA ASP A 648 14.97 11.56 -15.42
C ASP A 648 13.75 10.63 -15.56
N LEU A 649 12.58 11.21 -15.33
CA LEU A 649 11.31 10.62 -15.75
C LEU A 649 10.95 11.16 -17.14
N PRO A 650 10.44 10.32 -18.06
CA PRO A 650 10.15 10.74 -19.43
C PRO A 650 9.04 11.81 -19.47
N ALA A 651 9.29 12.83 -20.28
CA ALA A 651 8.36 13.92 -20.58
C ALA A 651 7.08 13.38 -21.24
N GLN A 652 5.95 13.83 -20.75
CA GLN A 652 4.66 13.57 -21.40
C GLN A 652 4.62 14.25 -22.77
N PRO A 653 4.00 13.62 -23.81
CA PRO A 653 3.86 14.23 -25.13
C PRO A 653 2.91 15.42 -25.09
N ASP A 654 3.33 16.51 -25.74
CA ASP A 654 2.57 17.73 -25.99
C ASP A 654 1.19 17.41 -26.60
N VAL A 655 0.14 17.77 -25.91
CA VAL A 655 -1.21 17.79 -26.46
C VAL A 655 -1.33 18.99 -27.41
N GLN A 656 -1.16 18.75 -28.70
CA GLN A 656 -1.54 19.74 -29.70
C GLN A 656 -3.06 19.86 -29.79
N PRO A 657 -3.63 21.07 -29.87
CA PRO A 657 -5.07 21.25 -30.04
C PRO A 657 -5.50 20.74 -31.43
N ALA A 658 -6.53 19.93 -31.46
CA ALA A 658 -7.15 19.40 -32.68
C ALA A 658 -7.61 20.55 -33.58
N ALA A 659 -7.06 20.60 -34.77
CA ALA A 659 -7.49 21.49 -35.83
C ALA A 659 -8.77 20.96 -36.46
N ASP A 660 -9.70 21.89 -36.74
CA ASP A 660 -10.96 21.74 -37.42
C ASP A 660 -10.95 20.77 -38.63
N ALA A 661 -11.84 19.78 -38.59
CA ALA A 661 -12.29 19.07 -39.78
C ALA A 661 -13.79 19.26 -39.96
N ASN A 662 -14.15 20.44 -40.46
CA ASN A 662 -15.41 20.66 -41.21
C ASN A 662 -15.06 20.74 -42.67
N ALA A 663 -15.35 19.71 -43.47
CA ALA A 663 -15.80 19.80 -44.87
C ALA A 663 -16.10 18.39 -45.43
N GLN A 664 -17.33 18.18 -45.71
CA GLN A 664 -18.06 17.23 -46.55
C GLN A 664 -18.70 16.05 -45.85
#